data_86ae36820e33d0a27a316db755037635
#
_entry.id   86ae36820e33d0a27a316db755037635
#
_cell.length_a   1.000
_cell.length_b   1.000
_cell.length_c   1.000
_cell.angle_alpha   90.00
_cell.angle_beta   90.00
_cell.angle_gamma   90.00
#
_symmetry.space_group_name_H-M   'P 1'
#
loop_
_entity.id
_entity.type
_entity.pdbx_description
1 polymer ?
#
loop_
_entity_poly.entity_id
_entity_poly.type
_entity_poly.pdbx_seq_one_letter_code
_entity_poly.pdbx_strand_id
1 'polypeptide(L)'
;MDPECARLLPALCAVLADPRQPVADDTCLEKLLDWFKAVTEAGSSLLLLQEHPCLVELLFHVLKPQDLSSRILSFALRLAGIFAAQENCFQFLQQGELLPGLFGEPGPLGAAAWAAPSVRSGWIQGLHSLAQHPSALRFLADSGAVDTIFSLQGDPSLFVASAAGQLLVRVLDLALRGPAEGRVCPQAWDWPACARKVVCHLEDCLRSEATPRVTQALHVLTTTFGHCRGLWTQGLWARLSPLVARLLEKDPVPAPHALVDLLLGVARSPVLSSDPGLWETAAQALSRLSPTQAGPLAAGILKLQDCPQALRIQAFSILLQPLAHVLEATAQAPGTPRLLEGAAGDLMAVDTFPPSRSACVGLLCSALAHLELLQPLVGVARPASALAAGPAAGTDAPSPPQPQRPSPWPQAPLLAAVVTILRFCNGSAAPSSEAGGRLCAMLVGCVRVQRAALDFLGVLSQGLGPQELVTQVFAILLEYLVSPDSSPTVLKKAFQATLRWLLSSATPPGCCDLEPYAQLVLGELLAVLQKRLCSPCWEVRDSGLEFLTQMTRHWGGQGSFRQALLGSEVPELTRQLLQDPESYVRASAVAAVGQLSSWGLLTAPSSPEHPAVPQKTPLEELLLVLTTDSEGFPRRAVMRVFTEWLRDGYADVAEDPEQSVAPVLRAASRDLDWEVRVQGLELALVFLEQLLGPRGPSTAAPPGALTQALQALCRVQLFEFAFRSLFDCDRPVAQKSCDLLLFLKAKATPSGSQQEVGDGPNVASVEAALRRWQAGEQGQPLGELAPEAVLAVLRSMDLEALRDTLAESSDHVERSPQSLLQDMLATVGVLGDNEADCY
;
A
#
# COMPACT_ATOMS: atom_id res chain seq x y z
N MET A 1 -10.11 -31.68 -16.81
CA MET A 1 -11.32 -31.08 -16.20
C MET A 1 -11.92 -32.10 -15.24
N ASP A 2 -12.50 -31.63 -14.14
CA ASP A 2 -13.25 -32.46 -13.18
C ASP A 2 -14.43 -33.15 -13.90
N PRO A 3 -14.68 -34.47 -13.72
CA PRO A 3 -15.76 -35.19 -14.36
C PRO A 3 -17.15 -34.63 -14.08
N GLU A 4 -17.38 -34.05 -12.90
CA GLU A 4 -18.67 -33.43 -12.55
C GLU A 4 -18.87 -32.11 -13.25
N CYS A 5 -17.85 -31.28 -13.37
CA CYS A 5 -17.86 -30.06 -14.18
C CYS A 5 -18.11 -30.39 -15.67
N ALA A 6 -17.45 -31.42 -16.20
CA ALA A 6 -17.66 -31.88 -17.56
C ALA A 6 -19.11 -32.29 -17.85
N ARG A 7 -19.80 -32.87 -16.88
CA ARG A 7 -21.22 -33.25 -17.00
C ARG A 7 -22.18 -32.05 -16.99
N LEU A 8 -21.86 -31.01 -16.26
CA LEU A 8 -22.69 -29.79 -16.13
C LEU A 8 -22.51 -28.83 -17.31
N LEU A 9 -21.36 -28.88 -17.98
CA LEU A 9 -20.96 -27.94 -19.01
C LEU A 9 -21.95 -27.84 -20.20
N PRO A 10 -22.50 -28.93 -20.76
CA PRO A 10 -23.48 -28.85 -21.85
C PRO A 10 -24.76 -28.10 -21.45
N ALA A 11 -25.26 -28.33 -20.23
CA ALA A 11 -26.44 -27.63 -19.72
C ALA A 11 -26.15 -26.13 -19.53
N LEU A 12 -24.98 -25.77 -19.01
CA LEU A 12 -24.56 -24.39 -18.88
C LEU A 12 -24.45 -23.69 -20.24
N CYS A 13 -23.81 -24.32 -21.22
CA CYS A 13 -23.71 -23.78 -22.58
C CYS A 13 -25.09 -23.55 -23.21
N ALA A 14 -26.05 -24.47 -22.98
CA ALA A 14 -27.40 -24.32 -23.45
C ALA A 14 -28.14 -23.12 -22.82
N VAL A 15 -27.92 -22.89 -21.53
CA VAL A 15 -28.47 -21.72 -20.79
C VAL A 15 -27.87 -20.43 -21.31
N LEU A 16 -26.53 -20.37 -21.48
CA LEU A 16 -25.85 -19.17 -22.00
C LEU A 16 -26.22 -18.87 -23.46
N ALA A 17 -26.62 -19.87 -24.25
CA ALA A 17 -27.05 -19.71 -25.63
C ALA A 17 -28.52 -19.30 -25.77
N ASP A 18 -29.35 -19.43 -24.73
CA ASP A 18 -30.79 -19.12 -24.81
C ASP A 18 -31.05 -17.64 -24.48
N PRO A 19 -31.48 -16.79 -25.45
CA PRO A 19 -31.74 -15.38 -25.20
C PRO A 19 -32.92 -15.12 -24.25
N ARG A 20 -33.74 -16.16 -23.97
CA ARG A 20 -34.88 -16.07 -23.04
C ARG A 20 -34.46 -16.27 -21.57
N GLN A 21 -33.26 -16.68 -21.36
CA GLN A 21 -32.71 -16.93 -20.02
C GLN A 21 -31.80 -15.76 -19.62
N PRO A 22 -32.25 -14.80 -18.80
CA PRO A 22 -31.38 -13.74 -18.34
C PRO A 22 -30.35 -14.33 -17.38
N VAL A 23 -29.07 -14.13 -17.69
CA VAL A 23 -27.98 -14.34 -16.73
C VAL A 23 -27.94 -13.12 -15.84
N ALA A 24 -28.27 -13.29 -14.57
CA ALA A 24 -28.52 -12.19 -13.66
C ALA A 24 -27.25 -11.48 -13.16
N ASP A 25 -26.10 -12.17 -13.09
CA ASP A 25 -24.91 -11.64 -12.45
C ASP A 25 -23.67 -11.70 -13.33
N ASP A 26 -23.06 -10.50 -13.54
CA ASP A 26 -21.78 -10.38 -14.24
C ASP A 26 -20.64 -11.06 -13.48
N THR A 27 -20.70 -11.13 -12.15
CA THR A 27 -19.69 -11.75 -11.30
C THR A 27 -19.52 -13.24 -11.62
N CYS A 28 -20.64 -13.94 -11.85
CA CYS A 28 -20.61 -15.34 -12.26
C CYS A 28 -19.91 -15.56 -13.60
N LEU A 29 -20.16 -14.68 -14.58
CA LEU A 29 -19.52 -14.74 -15.90
C LEU A 29 -18.02 -14.45 -15.81
N GLU A 30 -17.61 -13.49 -14.98
CA GLU A 30 -16.18 -13.19 -14.72
C GLU A 30 -15.48 -14.42 -14.08
N LYS A 31 -16.06 -14.98 -13.04
CA LYS A 31 -15.53 -16.18 -12.38
C LYS A 31 -15.46 -17.38 -13.32
N LEU A 32 -16.45 -17.52 -14.22
CA LEU A 32 -16.44 -18.58 -15.23
C LEU A 32 -15.30 -18.37 -16.23
N LEU A 33 -15.00 -17.15 -16.64
CA LEU A 33 -13.84 -16.85 -17.49
C LEU A 33 -12.50 -17.17 -16.78
N ASP A 34 -12.39 -16.81 -15.51
CA ASP A 34 -11.20 -17.11 -14.71
C ASP A 34 -10.99 -18.62 -14.58
N TRP A 35 -12.06 -19.37 -14.36
CA TRP A 35 -12.01 -20.84 -14.35
C TRP A 35 -11.57 -21.42 -15.70
N PHE A 36 -12.14 -20.98 -16.82
CA PHE A 36 -11.71 -21.44 -18.15
C PHE A 36 -10.24 -21.08 -18.41
N LYS A 37 -9.79 -19.91 -17.99
CA LYS A 37 -8.41 -19.48 -18.08
C LYS A 37 -7.49 -20.44 -17.31
N ALA A 38 -7.81 -20.75 -16.05
CA ALA A 38 -7.05 -21.70 -15.24
C ALA A 38 -7.01 -23.11 -15.88
N VAL A 39 -8.13 -23.60 -16.41
CA VAL A 39 -8.22 -24.90 -17.08
C VAL A 39 -7.36 -24.94 -18.37
N THR A 40 -7.34 -23.84 -19.14
CA THR A 40 -6.54 -23.75 -20.38
C THR A 40 -5.05 -23.54 -20.10
N GLU A 41 -4.68 -22.91 -18.99
CA GLU A 41 -3.29 -22.80 -18.56
C GLU A 41 -2.74 -24.12 -18.01
N ALA A 42 -3.57 -24.92 -17.34
CA ALA A 42 -3.20 -26.24 -16.80
C ALA A 42 -3.19 -27.37 -17.85
N GLY A 43 -3.83 -27.17 -18.99
CA GLY A 43 -4.01 -28.20 -20.02
C GLY A 43 -3.98 -27.67 -21.45
N SER A 44 -4.42 -28.52 -22.40
CA SER A 44 -4.56 -28.13 -23.81
C SER A 44 -5.96 -27.63 -24.11
N SER A 45 -6.06 -26.35 -24.55
CA SER A 45 -7.31 -25.76 -25.00
C SER A 45 -7.96 -26.53 -26.15
N LEU A 46 -7.15 -27.11 -27.05
CA LEU A 46 -7.65 -27.89 -28.19
C LEU A 46 -8.32 -29.17 -27.71
N LEU A 47 -7.71 -29.91 -26.77
CA LEU A 47 -8.33 -31.13 -26.20
C LEU A 47 -9.65 -30.78 -25.49
N LEU A 48 -9.67 -29.66 -24.76
CA LEU A 48 -10.87 -29.20 -24.09
C LEU A 48 -12.03 -28.95 -25.06
N LEU A 49 -11.77 -28.32 -26.20
CA LEU A 49 -12.80 -28.08 -27.23
C LEU A 49 -13.20 -29.36 -27.96
N GLN A 50 -12.31 -30.30 -28.15
CA GLN A 50 -12.60 -31.59 -28.76
C GLN A 50 -13.44 -32.52 -27.86
N GLU A 51 -13.15 -32.52 -26.55
CA GLU A 51 -13.88 -33.29 -25.56
C GLU A 51 -15.25 -32.67 -25.23
N HIS A 52 -15.37 -31.32 -25.37
CA HIS A 52 -16.58 -30.56 -25.06
C HIS A 52 -17.04 -29.72 -26.26
N PRO A 53 -17.63 -30.32 -27.29
CA PRO A 53 -18.11 -29.60 -28.49
C PRO A 53 -19.13 -28.52 -28.21
N CYS A 54 -19.88 -28.61 -27.07
CA CYS A 54 -20.84 -27.60 -26.65
C CYS A 54 -20.24 -26.21 -26.50
N LEU A 55 -18.93 -26.10 -26.20
CA LEU A 55 -18.22 -24.80 -26.13
C LEU A 55 -18.08 -24.18 -27.50
N VAL A 56 -17.75 -25.00 -28.52
CA VAL A 56 -17.65 -24.54 -29.92
C VAL A 56 -19.05 -24.17 -30.44
N GLU A 57 -20.07 -24.96 -30.10
CA GLU A 57 -21.45 -24.70 -30.47
C GLU A 57 -21.97 -23.38 -29.86
N LEU A 58 -21.60 -23.08 -28.59
CA LEU A 58 -21.91 -21.81 -27.92
C LEU A 58 -21.31 -20.63 -28.71
N LEU A 59 -20.03 -20.71 -29.11
CA LEU A 59 -19.37 -19.67 -29.88
C LEU A 59 -20.02 -19.49 -31.28
N PHE A 60 -20.42 -20.56 -31.96
CA PHE A 60 -21.16 -20.49 -33.21
C PHE A 60 -22.58 -19.90 -33.04
N HIS A 61 -23.21 -20.18 -31.90
CA HIS A 61 -24.54 -19.68 -31.63
C HIS A 61 -24.55 -18.16 -31.50
N VAL A 62 -23.51 -17.58 -30.87
CA VAL A 62 -23.32 -16.14 -30.75
C VAL A 62 -23.19 -15.42 -32.10
N LEU A 63 -22.68 -16.12 -33.13
CA LEU A 63 -22.55 -15.55 -34.49
C LEU A 63 -23.88 -15.47 -35.24
N LYS A 64 -24.92 -16.17 -34.78
CA LYS A 64 -26.26 -16.10 -35.43
C LYS A 64 -26.94 -14.77 -35.05
N PRO A 65 -27.67 -14.14 -35.98
CA PRO A 65 -28.42 -12.91 -35.68
C PRO A 65 -29.54 -13.23 -34.69
N GLN A 66 -29.30 -12.92 -33.44
CA GLN A 66 -30.21 -13.10 -32.30
C GLN A 66 -30.13 -11.93 -31.34
N ASP A 67 -31.17 -11.69 -30.56
CA ASP A 67 -31.18 -10.67 -29.49
C ASP A 67 -30.48 -11.18 -28.20
N LEU A 68 -29.22 -11.57 -28.34
CA LEU A 68 -28.41 -11.96 -27.18
C LEU A 68 -28.01 -10.73 -26.36
N SER A 69 -27.97 -10.91 -25.05
CA SER A 69 -27.50 -9.90 -24.10
C SER A 69 -26.08 -9.47 -24.42
N SER A 70 -25.78 -8.18 -24.32
CA SER A 70 -24.41 -7.63 -24.49
C SER A 70 -23.38 -8.24 -23.53
N ARG A 71 -23.83 -8.74 -22.37
CA ARG A 71 -23.00 -9.46 -21.38
C ARG A 71 -22.54 -10.80 -21.91
N ILE A 72 -23.46 -11.60 -22.46
CA ILE A 72 -23.14 -12.91 -23.06
C ILE A 72 -22.25 -12.76 -24.29
N LEU A 73 -22.49 -11.74 -25.11
CA LEU A 73 -21.64 -11.42 -26.25
C LEU A 73 -20.22 -11.07 -25.80
N SER A 74 -20.06 -10.23 -24.79
CA SER A 74 -18.78 -9.89 -24.18
C SER A 74 -18.07 -11.12 -23.62
N PHE A 75 -18.81 -11.95 -22.88
CA PHE A 75 -18.31 -13.20 -22.33
C PHE A 75 -17.79 -14.15 -23.45
N ALA A 76 -18.56 -14.39 -24.49
CA ALA A 76 -18.20 -15.29 -25.57
C ALA A 76 -16.98 -14.80 -26.36
N LEU A 77 -16.84 -13.48 -26.59
CA LEU A 77 -15.67 -12.88 -27.22
C LEU A 77 -14.41 -13.10 -26.38
N ARG A 78 -14.50 -12.89 -25.09
CA ARG A 78 -13.39 -13.13 -24.16
C ARG A 78 -13.01 -14.60 -24.09
N LEU A 79 -14.02 -15.50 -24.01
CA LEU A 79 -13.83 -16.94 -23.98
C LEU A 79 -13.13 -17.45 -25.25
N ALA A 80 -13.57 -17.00 -26.41
CA ALA A 80 -12.93 -17.32 -27.69
C ALA A 80 -11.45 -16.89 -27.71
N GLY A 81 -11.15 -15.68 -27.16
CA GLY A 81 -9.79 -15.18 -27.01
C GLY A 81 -8.92 -16.04 -26.08
N ILE A 82 -9.49 -16.50 -24.95
CA ILE A 82 -8.79 -17.40 -24.00
C ILE A 82 -8.44 -18.73 -24.68
N PHE A 83 -9.36 -19.35 -25.41
CA PHE A 83 -9.09 -20.59 -26.14
C PHE A 83 -8.05 -20.38 -27.24
N ALA A 84 -8.15 -19.29 -27.98
CA ALA A 84 -7.24 -18.95 -29.06
C ALA A 84 -5.84 -18.48 -28.59
N ALA A 85 -5.60 -18.35 -27.29
CA ALA A 85 -4.30 -18.00 -26.75
C ALA A 85 -3.23 -19.08 -27.05
N GLN A 86 -3.62 -20.35 -27.20
CA GLN A 86 -2.76 -21.43 -27.66
C GLN A 86 -2.80 -21.59 -29.19
N GLU A 87 -1.65 -21.64 -29.83
CA GLU A 87 -1.55 -21.60 -31.31
C GLU A 87 -2.29 -22.76 -32.01
N ASN A 88 -2.25 -23.97 -31.45
CA ASN A 88 -2.98 -25.13 -31.99
C ASN A 88 -4.50 -24.93 -31.95
N CYS A 89 -5.03 -24.38 -30.86
CA CYS A 89 -6.44 -24.06 -30.73
C CYS A 89 -6.85 -22.88 -31.61
N PHE A 90 -5.98 -21.87 -31.72
CA PHE A 90 -6.17 -20.78 -32.66
C PHE A 90 -6.34 -21.26 -34.09
N GLN A 91 -5.47 -22.15 -34.58
CA GLN A 91 -5.56 -22.73 -35.93
C GLN A 91 -6.86 -23.49 -36.11
N PHE A 92 -7.29 -24.27 -35.14
CA PHE A 92 -8.56 -24.99 -35.17
C PHE A 92 -9.76 -24.07 -35.29
N LEU A 93 -9.83 -23.00 -34.47
CA LEU A 93 -10.91 -22.02 -34.50
C LEU A 93 -10.88 -21.15 -35.77
N GLN A 94 -9.68 -20.91 -36.33
CA GLN A 94 -9.54 -20.19 -37.59
C GLN A 94 -10.03 -21.01 -38.78
N GLN A 95 -9.69 -22.31 -38.86
CA GLN A 95 -10.17 -23.23 -39.90
C GLN A 95 -11.69 -23.40 -39.87
N GLY A 96 -12.30 -23.30 -38.67
CA GLY A 96 -13.74 -23.33 -38.48
C GLY A 96 -14.44 -22.02 -38.77
N GLU A 97 -13.75 -20.99 -39.32
CA GLU A 97 -14.26 -19.63 -39.61
C GLU A 97 -14.83 -18.87 -38.37
N LEU A 98 -14.61 -19.38 -37.15
CA LEU A 98 -15.10 -18.77 -35.95
C LEU A 98 -14.36 -17.47 -35.63
N LEU A 99 -13.04 -17.46 -35.72
CA LEU A 99 -12.25 -16.24 -35.40
C LEU A 99 -12.51 -15.10 -36.40
N PRO A 100 -12.55 -15.35 -37.73
CA PRO A 100 -12.96 -14.31 -38.67
C PRO A 100 -14.37 -13.79 -38.41
N GLY A 101 -15.31 -14.66 -38.02
CA GLY A 101 -16.66 -14.28 -37.68
C GLY A 101 -16.78 -13.45 -36.40
N LEU A 102 -15.96 -13.70 -35.38
CA LEU A 102 -16.00 -13.00 -34.09
C LEU A 102 -15.17 -11.70 -34.08
N PHE A 103 -14.04 -11.67 -34.80
CA PHE A 103 -13.05 -10.61 -34.69
C PHE A 103 -12.73 -9.89 -36.02
N GLY A 104 -13.31 -10.31 -37.16
CA GLY A 104 -13.09 -9.69 -38.46
C GLY A 104 -13.93 -8.43 -38.68
N GLU A 105 -13.68 -7.73 -39.80
CA GLU A 105 -14.47 -6.58 -40.28
C GLU A 105 -15.55 -7.03 -41.29
N PRO A 106 -16.68 -6.30 -41.35
CA PRO A 106 -17.21 -5.25 -40.44
C PRO A 106 -17.84 -5.90 -39.22
N GLY A 107 -17.52 -5.41 -38.03
CA GLY A 107 -17.90 -5.92 -36.70
C GLY A 107 -19.02 -6.97 -36.70
N PRO A 108 -18.74 -8.21 -36.27
CA PRO A 108 -19.56 -9.41 -36.56
C PRO A 108 -20.96 -9.38 -35.96
N LEU A 109 -21.19 -8.48 -35.03
CA LEU A 109 -22.36 -8.51 -34.14
C LEU A 109 -23.46 -7.48 -34.51
N GLY A 110 -23.35 -6.80 -35.64
CA GLY A 110 -24.29 -5.76 -36.06
C GLY A 110 -24.15 -4.45 -35.26
N ALA A 111 -24.66 -3.36 -35.81
CA ALA A 111 -24.52 -2.02 -35.26
C ALA A 111 -25.12 -1.87 -33.85
N ALA A 112 -26.22 -2.57 -33.55
CA ALA A 112 -26.88 -2.48 -32.25
C ALA A 112 -26.07 -3.10 -31.12
N ALA A 113 -25.50 -4.29 -31.33
CA ALA A 113 -24.63 -4.94 -30.33
C ALA A 113 -23.31 -4.17 -30.11
N TRP A 114 -22.72 -3.66 -31.20
CA TRP A 114 -21.48 -2.85 -31.14
C TRP A 114 -21.66 -1.52 -30.43
N ALA A 115 -22.88 -1.00 -30.30
CA ALA A 115 -23.16 0.20 -29.52
C ALA A 115 -22.85 0.03 -28.03
N ALA A 116 -22.94 -1.20 -27.49
CA ALA A 116 -22.68 -1.48 -26.09
C ALA A 116 -21.18 -1.44 -25.75
N PRO A 117 -20.71 -0.64 -24.74
CA PRO A 117 -19.31 -0.59 -24.35
C PRO A 117 -18.76 -1.94 -23.87
N SER A 118 -19.60 -2.76 -23.23
CA SER A 118 -19.24 -4.10 -22.76
C SER A 118 -18.83 -5.02 -23.90
N VAL A 119 -19.52 -4.97 -25.04
CA VAL A 119 -19.19 -5.76 -26.23
C VAL A 119 -17.87 -5.31 -26.84
N ARG A 120 -17.64 -4.00 -26.99
CA ARG A 120 -16.36 -3.46 -27.48
C ARG A 120 -15.21 -3.80 -26.56
N SER A 121 -15.43 -3.71 -25.23
CA SER A 121 -14.46 -4.15 -24.21
C SER A 121 -14.15 -5.64 -24.32
N GLY A 122 -15.18 -6.49 -24.42
CA GLY A 122 -15.05 -7.93 -24.60
C GLY A 122 -14.29 -8.29 -25.88
N TRP A 123 -14.53 -7.61 -26.98
CA TRP A 123 -13.84 -7.77 -28.24
C TRP A 123 -12.33 -7.47 -28.10
N ILE A 124 -11.98 -6.32 -27.49
CA ILE A 124 -10.57 -5.96 -27.26
C ILE A 124 -9.89 -6.96 -26.31
N GLN A 125 -10.56 -7.35 -25.23
CA GLN A 125 -10.00 -8.31 -24.27
C GLN A 125 -9.81 -9.69 -24.87
N GLY A 126 -10.73 -10.12 -25.74
CA GLY A 126 -10.58 -11.35 -26.52
C GLY A 126 -9.37 -11.29 -27.45
N LEU A 127 -9.20 -10.17 -28.19
CA LEU A 127 -8.02 -9.95 -29.02
C LEU A 127 -6.73 -9.87 -28.20
N HIS A 128 -6.76 -9.26 -27.03
CA HIS A 128 -5.61 -9.21 -26.13
C HIS A 128 -5.20 -10.61 -25.65
N SER A 129 -6.16 -11.47 -25.35
CA SER A 129 -5.91 -12.86 -24.93
C SER A 129 -5.31 -13.70 -26.05
N LEU A 130 -5.83 -13.59 -27.29
CA LEU A 130 -5.30 -14.36 -28.42
C LEU A 130 -3.94 -13.82 -28.94
N ALA A 131 -3.57 -12.57 -28.67
CA ALA A 131 -2.31 -11.98 -29.12
C ALA A 131 -1.11 -12.52 -28.32
N GLN A 132 -0.86 -13.83 -28.37
CA GLN A 132 0.22 -14.54 -27.68
C GLN A 132 1.27 -15.14 -28.64
N HIS A 133 0.92 -15.34 -29.91
CA HIS A 133 1.75 -16.07 -30.87
C HIS A 133 1.77 -15.40 -32.26
N PRO A 134 2.77 -15.67 -33.12
CA PRO A 134 2.94 -15.00 -34.43
C PRO A 134 1.77 -15.19 -35.39
N SER A 135 1.04 -16.31 -35.32
CA SER A 135 -0.14 -16.58 -36.17
C SER A 135 -1.27 -15.59 -35.89
N ALA A 136 -1.45 -15.21 -34.61
CA ALA A 136 -2.42 -14.17 -34.20
C ALA A 136 -2.07 -12.80 -34.79
N LEU A 137 -0.78 -12.44 -34.87
CA LEU A 137 -0.37 -11.17 -35.51
C LEU A 137 -0.71 -11.10 -36.99
N ARG A 138 -0.54 -12.21 -37.72
CA ARG A 138 -0.94 -12.28 -39.13
C ARG A 138 -2.45 -12.11 -39.26
N PHE A 139 -3.19 -12.81 -38.45
CA PHE A 139 -4.66 -12.67 -38.40
C PHE A 139 -5.10 -11.23 -38.13
N LEU A 140 -4.53 -10.54 -37.12
CA LEU A 140 -4.84 -9.13 -36.82
C LEU A 140 -4.51 -8.19 -37.99
N ALA A 141 -3.43 -8.48 -38.72
CA ALA A 141 -3.08 -7.68 -39.90
C ALA A 141 -4.04 -7.90 -41.08
N ASP A 142 -4.49 -9.14 -41.30
CA ASP A 142 -5.27 -9.55 -42.45
C ASP A 142 -6.79 -9.31 -42.25
N SER A 143 -7.27 -9.32 -41.01
CA SER A 143 -8.69 -9.18 -40.65
C SER A 143 -9.18 -7.72 -40.56
N GLY A 144 -8.33 -6.71 -40.73
CA GLY A 144 -8.69 -5.31 -40.53
C GLY A 144 -8.85 -4.90 -39.06
N ALA A 145 -8.69 -5.81 -38.10
CA ALA A 145 -8.87 -5.57 -36.66
C ALA A 145 -7.99 -4.42 -36.13
N VAL A 146 -6.80 -4.20 -36.69
CA VAL A 146 -5.91 -3.11 -36.29
C VAL A 146 -6.53 -1.72 -36.52
N ASP A 147 -7.28 -1.53 -37.63
CA ASP A 147 -7.95 -0.25 -37.90
C ASP A 147 -9.12 0.00 -36.94
N THR A 148 -9.84 -1.06 -36.58
CA THR A 148 -10.88 -1.01 -35.54
C THR A 148 -10.26 -0.63 -34.18
N ILE A 149 -9.13 -1.23 -33.79
CA ILE A 149 -8.41 -0.86 -32.54
C ILE A 149 -8.02 0.62 -32.55
N PHE A 150 -7.55 1.17 -33.69
CA PHE A 150 -7.24 2.60 -33.80
C PHE A 150 -8.46 3.48 -33.56
N SER A 151 -9.63 3.10 -34.10
CA SER A 151 -10.86 3.83 -33.85
C SER A 151 -11.31 3.79 -32.40
N LEU A 152 -11.11 2.64 -31.72
CA LEU A 152 -11.49 2.43 -30.32
C LEU A 152 -10.58 3.16 -29.32
N GLN A 153 -9.40 3.66 -29.72
CA GLN A 153 -8.64 4.57 -28.88
C GLN A 153 -9.39 5.87 -28.55
N GLY A 154 -10.29 6.30 -29.45
CA GLY A 154 -11.17 7.46 -29.25
C GLY A 154 -12.55 7.11 -28.67
N ASP A 155 -12.73 5.92 -28.11
CA ASP A 155 -14.03 5.49 -27.58
C ASP A 155 -14.50 6.38 -26.41
N PRO A 156 -15.81 6.72 -26.34
CA PRO A 156 -16.36 7.46 -25.20
C PRO A 156 -16.15 6.76 -23.85
N SER A 157 -16.06 5.43 -23.82
CA SER A 157 -15.70 4.67 -22.63
C SER A 157 -14.18 4.65 -22.42
N LEU A 158 -13.73 5.24 -21.32
CA LEU A 158 -12.32 5.26 -20.95
C LEU A 158 -11.73 3.84 -20.80
N PHE A 159 -12.53 2.88 -20.36
CA PHE A 159 -12.12 1.47 -20.25
C PHE A 159 -11.81 0.86 -21.62
N VAL A 160 -12.66 1.10 -22.61
CA VAL A 160 -12.47 0.63 -23.98
C VAL A 160 -11.24 1.30 -24.60
N ALA A 161 -11.13 2.62 -24.48
CA ALA A 161 -9.99 3.37 -25.02
C ALA A 161 -8.65 2.94 -24.40
N SER A 162 -8.61 2.72 -23.07
CA SER A 162 -7.43 2.22 -22.37
C SER A 162 -7.06 0.81 -22.82
N ALA A 163 -8.02 -0.10 -22.90
CA ALA A 163 -7.79 -1.46 -23.34
C ALA A 163 -7.29 -1.53 -24.81
N ALA A 164 -7.80 -0.65 -25.70
CA ALA A 164 -7.31 -0.53 -27.07
C ALA A 164 -5.82 -0.11 -27.08
N GLY A 165 -5.45 0.87 -26.24
CA GLY A 165 -4.05 1.28 -26.08
C GLY A 165 -3.15 0.15 -25.60
N GLN A 166 -3.58 -0.61 -24.59
CA GLN A 166 -2.83 -1.77 -24.07
C GLN A 166 -2.65 -2.87 -25.13
N LEU A 167 -3.68 -3.13 -25.95
CA LEU A 167 -3.60 -4.09 -27.02
C LEU A 167 -2.57 -3.67 -28.09
N LEU A 168 -2.48 -2.38 -28.43
CA LEU A 168 -1.45 -1.88 -29.34
C LEU A 168 -0.04 -2.10 -28.79
N VAL A 169 0.17 -1.87 -27.50
CA VAL A 169 1.45 -2.17 -26.82
C VAL A 169 1.78 -3.66 -26.94
N ARG A 170 0.78 -4.53 -26.70
CA ARG A 170 0.96 -5.97 -26.81
C ARG A 170 1.30 -6.40 -28.24
N VAL A 171 0.63 -5.85 -29.22
CA VAL A 171 0.90 -6.11 -30.65
C VAL A 171 2.32 -5.68 -31.03
N LEU A 172 2.78 -4.48 -30.58
CA LEU A 172 4.15 -4.02 -30.80
C LEU A 172 5.18 -4.94 -30.15
N ASP A 173 4.97 -5.29 -28.89
CA ASP A 173 5.90 -6.16 -28.15
C ASP A 173 6.00 -7.54 -28.78
N LEU A 174 4.88 -8.17 -29.11
CA LEU A 174 4.88 -9.48 -29.75
C LEU A 174 5.50 -9.44 -31.16
N ALA A 175 5.21 -8.41 -31.95
CA ALA A 175 5.71 -8.28 -33.31
C ALA A 175 7.22 -8.02 -33.36
N LEU A 176 7.78 -7.34 -32.34
CA LEU A 176 9.16 -6.88 -32.32
C LEU A 176 10.06 -7.68 -31.36
N ARG A 177 9.51 -8.61 -30.57
CA ARG A 177 10.30 -9.66 -29.91
C ARG A 177 10.84 -10.62 -30.95
N GLY A 178 12.04 -10.38 -31.43
CA GLY A 178 12.74 -11.35 -32.30
C GLY A 178 13.03 -12.66 -31.55
N PRO A 179 13.29 -13.77 -32.28
CA PRO A 179 13.77 -15.00 -31.69
C PRO A 179 15.07 -14.75 -30.92
N ALA A 180 15.13 -15.30 -29.72
CA ALA A 180 16.15 -15.04 -28.69
C ALA A 180 17.55 -15.55 -29.06
N GLU A 181 18.17 -15.10 -30.11
CA GLU A 181 19.60 -15.31 -30.34
C GLU A 181 20.19 -14.29 -31.32
N GLY A 182 20.94 -13.32 -30.73
CA GLY A 182 22.16 -12.80 -31.38
C GLY A 182 22.05 -11.94 -32.64
N ARG A 183 20.89 -11.42 -33.03
CA ARG A 183 20.81 -10.52 -34.20
C ARG A 183 20.80 -9.07 -33.80
N VAL A 184 21.71 -8.30 -34.43
CA VAL A 184 21.75 -6.84 -34.48
C VAL A 184 20.33 -6.28 -34.60
N CYS A 185 20.06 -5.20 -33.84
CA CYS A 185 18.81 -4.45 -33.87
C CYS A 185 18.28 -4.29 -35.30
N PRO A 186 17.11 -4.86 -35.68
CA PRO A 186 16.60 -4.72 -37.04
C PRO A 186 16.35 -3.25 -37.29
N GLN A 187 16.89 -2.75 -38.41
CA GLN A 187 16.63 -1.38 -38.85
C GLN A 187 15.12 -1.22 -39.02
N ALA A 188 14.57 -0.05 -38.73
CA ALA A 188 13.13 0.22 -38.65
C ALA A 188 12.29 -0.19 -39.89
N TRP A 189 12.93 -0.40 -41.04
CA TRP A 189 12.30 -0.91 -42.28
C TRP A 189 12.12 -2.42 -42.35
N ASP A 190 12.75 -3.19 -41.46
CA ASP A 190 12.61 -4.65 -41.40
C ASP A 190 11.48 -5.09 -40.44
N TRP A 191 10.76 -4.13 -39.90
CA TRP A 191 9.66 -4.44 -38.95
C TRP A 191 8.49 -5.12 -39.69
N PRO A 192 7.81 -6.08 -39.04
CA PRO A 192 6.58 -6.68 -39.56
C PRO A 192 5.54 -5.65 -39.97
N ALA A 193 4.74 -5.96 -40.98
CA ALA A 193 3.72 -5.05 -41.52
C ALA A 193 2.78 -4.52 -40.45
N CYS A 194 2.36 -5.36 -39.51
CA CYS A 194 1.50 -4.99 -38.38
C CYS A 194 2.18 -3.93 -37.48
N ALA A 195 3.43 -4.14 -37.07
CA ALA A 195 4.18 -3.17 -36.25
C ALA A 195 4.37 -1.85 -36.99
N ARG A 196 4.72 -1.88 -38.28
CA ARG A 196 4.86 -0.66 -39.10
C ARG A 196 3.55 0.12 -39.14
N LYS A 197 2.41 -0.55 -39.32
CA LYS A 197 1.08 0.08 -39.35
C LYS A 197 0.78 0.79 -38.01
N VAL A 198 1.07 0.14 -36.88
CA VAL A 198 0.89 0.75 -35.56
C VAL A 198 1.81 1.96 -35.37
N VAL A 199 3.09 1.86 -35.72
CA VAL A 199 4.04 2.97 -35.57
C VAL A 199 3.66 4.13 -36.47
N CYS A 200 3.26 3.91 -37.72
CA CYS A 200 2.77 4.98 -38.62
C CYS A 200 1.54 5.66 -38.00
N HIS A 201 0.61 4.91 -37.46
CA HIS A 201 -0.56 5.49 -36.78
C HIS A 201 -0.15 6.39 -35.58
N LEU A 202 0.81 5.93 -34.75
CA LEU A 202 1.33 6.74 -33.63
C LEU A 202 2.01 8.02 -34.15
N GLU A 203 2.79 7.95 -35.22
CA GLU A 203 3.41 9.13 -35.87
C GLU A 203 2.34 10.12 -36.35
N ASP A 204 1.28 9.65 -37.00
CA ASP A 204 0.19 10.50 -37.51
C ASP A 204 -0.59 11.14 -36.35
N CYS A 205 -0.79 10.39 -35.23
CA CYS A 205 -1.39 10.95 -34.02
C CYS A 205 -0.51 12.03 -33.39
N LEU A 206 0.84 11.86 -33.34
CA LEU A 206 1.76 12.86 -32.81
C LEU A 206 1.88 14.11 -33.71
N ARG A 207 1.63 13.98 -35.04
CA ARG A 207 1.57 15.10 -35.97
C ARG A 207 0.23 15.83 -35.93
N SER A 208 -0.79 15.24 -35.33
CA SER A 208 -2.14 15.78 -35.28
C SER A 208 -2.19 17.09 -34.48
N GLU A 209 -3.12 17.97 -34.83
CA GLU A 209 -3.46 19.16 -34.06
C GLU A 209 -4.46 18.87 -32.94
N ALA A 210 -5.14 17.72 -32.99
CA ALA A 210 -6.11 17.32 -32.01
C ALA A 210 -5.41 16.78 -30.75
N THR A 211 -5.42 17.54 -29.66
CA THR A 211 -4.82 17.16 -28.37
C THR A 211 -5.22 15.78 -27.88
N PRO A 212 -6.47 15.31 -27.99
CA PRO A 212 -6.84 13.95 -27.57
C PRO A 212 -6.06 12.86 -28.31
N ARG A 213 -5.82 13.00 -29.63
CA ARG A 213 -5.05 12.02 -30.42
C ARG A 213 -3.59 12.00 -30.00
N VAL A 214 -3.00 13.18 -29.77
CA VAL A 214 -1.64 13.29 -29.22
C VAL A 214 -1.53 12.60 -27.87
N THR A 215 -2.48 12.86 -26.97
CA THR A 215 -2.53 12.26 -25.64
C THR A 215 -2.58 10.73 -25.70
N GLN A 216 -3.44 10.17 -26.56
CA GLN A 216 -3.57 8.72 -26.74
C GLN A 216 -2.26 8.08 -27.21
N ALA A 217 -1.61 8.68 -28.23
CA ALA A 217 -0.32 8.19 -28.71
C ALA A 217 0.76 8.24 -27.61
N LEU A 218 0.83 9.34 -26.85
CA LEU A 218 1.76 9.48 -25.75
C LEU A 218 1.53 8.42 -24.65
N HIS A 219 0.28 8.11 -24.31
CA HIS A 219 -0.02 7.05 -23.34
C HIS A 219 0.40 5.65 -23.82
N VAL A 220 0.13 5.32 -25.10
CA VAL A 220 0.61 4.05 -25.69
C VAL A 220 2.14 3.96 -25.60
N LEU A 221 2.84 5.04 -25.95
CA LEU A 221 4.29 5.09 -25.89
C LEU A 221 4.82 5.01 -24.45
N THR A 222 4.19 5.72 -23.49
CA THR A 222 4.55 5.65 -22.07
C THR A 222 4.44 4.22 -21.55
N THR A 223 3.35 3.53 -21.91
CA THR A 223 3.15 2.12 -21.54
C THR A 223 4.18 1.22 -22.20
N THR A 224 4.48 1.46 -23.50
CA THR A 224 5.49 0.69 -24.23
C THR A 224 6.86 0.79 -23.57
N PHE A 225 7.36 2.01 -23.29
CA PHE A 225 8.68 2.21 -22.66
C PHE A 225 8.70 1.80 -21.19
N GLY A 226 7.55 1.81 -20.53
CA GLY A 226 7.40 1.34 -19.14
C GLY A 226 7.53 -0.17 -18.98
N HIS A 227 6.97 -0.95 -19.89
CA HIS A 227 6.86 -2.40 -19.78
C HIS A 227 7.82 -3.18 -20.69
N CYS A 228 8.08 -2.68 -21.91
CA CYS A 228 8.90 -3.38 -22.87
C CYS A 228 10.39 -3.10 -22.66
N ARG A 229 11.21 -4.15 -22.60
CA ARG A 229 12.67 -4.08 -22.37
C ARG A 229 13.51 -4.48 -23.57
N GLY A 230 12.88 -4.78 -24.71
CA GLY A 230 13.56 -5.22 -25.92
C GLY A 230 14.40 -4.09 -26.56
N LEU A 231 15.52 -4.45 -27.22
CA LEU A 231 16.39 -3.50 -27.92
C LEU A 231 15.66 -2.72 -29.04
N TRP A 232 14.57 -3.23 -29.56
CA TRP A 232 13.73 -2.57 -30.54
C TRP A 232 13.12 -1.24 -30.03
N THR A 233 13.01 -1.06 -28.72
CA THR A 233 12.54 0.19 -28.11
C THR A 233 13.48 1.36 -28.42
N GLN A 234 14.78 1.09 -28.57
CA GLN A 234 15.77 2.11 -28.98
C GLN A 234 15.49 2.62 -30.41
N GLY A 235 15.23 1.68 -31.35
CA GLY A 235 14.85 2.04 -32.71
C GLY A 235 13.52 2.79 -32.79
N LEU A 236 12.55 2.40 -31.98
CA LEU A 236 11.28 3.12 -31.86
C LEU A 236 11.48 4.56 -31.36
N TRP A 237 12.29 4.74 -30.30
CA TRP A 237 12.57 6.08 -29.79
C TRP A 237 13.32 6.94 -30.80
N ALA A 238 14.36 6.43 -31.43
CA ALA A 238 15.11 7.17 -32.45
C ALA A 238 14.22 7.70 -33.60
N ARG A 239 13.14 6.95 -33.91
CA ARG A 239 12.17 7.35 -34.94
C ARG A 239 11.18 8.41 -34.43
N LEU A 240 10.77 8.34 -33.17
CA LEU A 240 9.71 9.18 -32.59
C LEU A 240 10.24 10.43 -31.87
N SER A 241 11.47 10.41 -31.36
CA SER A 241 12.06 11.55 -30.63
C SER A 241 12.01 12.87 -31.37
N PRO A 242 12.20 12.96 -32.72
CA PRO A 242 12.07 14.22 -33.43
C PRO A 242 10.64 14.78 -33.45
N LEU A 243 9.63 13.88 -33.38
CA LEU A 243 8.22 14.30 -33.30
C LEU A 243 7.88 14.80 -31.89
N VAL A 244 8.44 14.17 -30.87
CA VAL A 244 8.30 14.62 -29.46
C VAL A 244 8.95 16.00 -29.28
N ALA A 245 10.14 16.21 -29.82
CA ALA A 245 10.80 17.51 -29.79
C ALA A 245 9.95 18.61 -30.46
N ARG A 246 9.35 18.32 -31.61
CA ARG A 246 8.43 19.26 -32.29
C ARG A 246 7.18 19.57 -31.47
N LEU A 247 6.66 18.64 -30.69
CA LEU A 247 5.54 18.91 -29.79
C LEU A 247 5.93 19.92 -28.71
N LEU A 248 7.16 19.85 -28.19
CA LEU A 248 7.69 20.80 -27.21
C LEU A 248 7.93 22.21 -27.79
N GLU A 249 8.05 22.36 -29.14
CA GLU A 249 8.19 23.66 -29.80
C GLU A 249 6.86 24.41 -29.95
N LYS A 250 5.73 23.70 -29.87
CA LYS A 250 4.38 24.31 -29.96
C LYS A 250 4.07 25.15 -28.72
N ASP A 251 3.30 26.21 -28.91
CA ASP A 251 2.83 27.10 -27.88
C ASP A 251 1.28 27.25 -28.00
N PRO A 252 0.48 26.76 -27.04
CA PRO A 252 0.87 25.98 -25.85
C PRO A 252 1.31 24.53 -26.19
N VAL A 253 2.17 23.96 -25.35
CA VAL A 253 2.58 22.55 -25.49
C VAL A 253 1.38 21.64 -25.36
N PRO A 254 1.07 20.78 -26.35
CA PRO A 254 -0.07 19.87 -26.27
C PRO A 254 0.21 18.72 -25.30
N ALA A 255 -0.80 18.34 -24.52
CA ALA A 255 -0.75 17.20 -23.60
C ALA A 255 0.48 17.16 -22.67
N PRO A 256 0.82 18.23 -21.93
CA PRO A 256 2.08 18.37 -21.21
C PRO A 256 2.30 17.27 -20.15
N HIS A 257 1.26 16.81 -19.46
CA HIS A 257 1.37 15.74 -18.47
C HIS A 257 1.74 14.40 -19.12
N ALA A 258 1.10 14.05 -20.24
CA ALA A 258 1.43 12.82 -20.96
C ALA A 258 2.85 12.86 -21.57
N LEU A 259 3.33 14.03 -21.99
CA LEU A 259 4.72 14.22 -22.43
C LEU A 259 5.71 14.01 -21.29
N VAL A 260 5.42 14.53 -20.11
CA VAL A 260 6.24 14.31 -18.89
C VAL A 260 6.31 12.83 -18.55
N ASP A 261 5.16 12.14 -18.55
CA ASP A 261 5.09 10.70 -18.27
C ASP A 261 5.89 9.88 -19.28
N LEU A 262 5.81 10.26 -20.58
CA LEU A 262 6.59 9.62 -21.63
C LEU A 262 8.09 9.81 -21.41
N LEU A 263 8.55 11.04 -21.19
CA LEU A 263 9.99 11.34 -20.99
C LEU A 263 10.55 10.59 -19.78
N LEU A 264 9.78 10.51 -18.68
CA LEU A 264 10.17 9.72 -17.51
C LEU A 264 10.15 8.21 -17.79
N GLY A 265 9.20 7.71 -18.58
CA GLY A 265 9.14 6.32 -19.02
C GLY A 265 10.36 5.93 -19.85
N VAL A 266 10.71 6.76 -20.84
CA VAL A 266 11.88 6.57 -21.70
C VAL A 266 13.18 6.64 -20.89
N ALA A 267 13.30 7.60 -19.97
CA ALA A 267 14.49 7.75 -19.13
C ALA A 267 14.72 6.57 -18.15
N ARG A 268 13.69 5.78 -17.84
CA ARG A 268 13.78 4.54 -17.04
C ARG A 268 13.96 3.28 -17.89
N SER A 269 13.88 3.40 -19.20
CA SER A 269 13.97 2.29 -20.14
C SER A 269 15.43 2.06 -20.61
N PRO A 270 15.73 0.96 -21.29
CA PRO A 270 17.06 0.70 -21.87
C PRO A 270 17.52 1.73 -22.93
N VAL A 271 16.62 2.60 -23.39
CA VAL A 271 16.92 3.67 -24.36
C VAL A 271 17.93 4.66 -23.80
N LEU A 272 17.92 4.91 -22.48
CA LEU A 272 18.83 5.86 -21.83
C LEU A 272 20.31 5.60 -22.13
N SER A 273 20.71 4.32 -22.21
CA SER A 273 22.11 3.95 -22.48
C SER A 273 22.54 4.19 -23.93
N SER A 274 21.60 4.44 -24.86
CA SER A 274 21.87 4.50 -26.31
C SER A 274 21.62 5.87 -26.94
N ASP A 275 20.87 6.77 -26.29
CA ASP A 275 20.51 8.07 -26.85
C ASP A 275 20.84 9.24 -25.90
N PRO A 276 21.98 9.91 -26.09
CA PRO A 276 22.33 11.12 -25.34
C PRO A 276 21.37 12.30 -25.60
N GLY A 277 20.68 12.34 -26.75
CA GLY A 277 19.70 13.38 -27.11
C GLY A 277 18.45 13.39 -26.24
N LEU A 278 18.18 12.32 -25.49
CA LEU A 278 17.10 12.30 -24.53
C LEU A 278 17.22 13.39 -23.46
N TRP A 279 18.44 13.64 -22.98
CA TRP A 279 18.67 14.67 -21.97
C TRP A 279 18.48 16.07 -22.49
N GLU A 280 18.79 16.31 -23.81
CA GLU A 280 18.50 17.59 -24.46
C GLU A 280 17.00 17.83 -24.60
N THR A 281 16.24 16.79 -24.99
CA THR A 281 14.78 16.83 -25.04
C THR A 281 14.17 17.06 -23.65
N ALA A 282 14.69 16.44 -22.60
CA ALA A 282 14.26 16.66 -21.23
C ALA A 282 14.57 18.08 -20.74
N ALA A 283 15.75 18.65 -21.08
CA ALA A 283 16.10 20.02 -20.76
C ALA A 283 15.19 21.03 -21.48
N GLN A 284 14.88 20.77 -22.75
CA GLN A 284 13.92 21.58 -23.52
C GLN A 284 12.53 21.54 -22.89
N ALA A 285 12.07 20.34 -22.46
CA ALA A 285 10.79 20.19 -21.77
C ALA A 285 10.74 20.99 -20.47
N LEU A 286 11.80 20.92 -19.64
CA LEU A 286 11.89 21.71 -18.42
C LEU A 286 11.84 23.22 -18.65
N SER A 287 12.35 23.71 -19.80
CA SER A 287 12.35 25.13 -20.13
C SER A 287 11.03 25.61 -20.74
N ARG A 288 10.29 24.73 -21.41
CA ARG A 288 9.06 25.09 -22.16
C ARG A 288 7.80 24.89 -21.35
N LEU A 289 7.79 23.93 -20.42
CA LEU A 289 6.63 23.63 -19.58
C LEU A 289 6.47 24.68 -18.46
N SER A 290 5.23 24.96 -18.09
CA SER A 290 4.97 25.78 -16.91
C SER A 290 5.53 25.13 -15.64
N PRO A 291 5.87 25.87 -14.58
CA PRO A 291 6.44 25.32 -13.34
C PRO A 291 5.60 24.20 -12.73
N THR A 292 4.27 24.27 -12.83
CA THR A 292 3.36 23.22 -12.36
C THR A 292 3.45 21.93 -13.16
N GLN A 293 3.70 22.04 -14.46
CA GLN A 293 3.83 20.92 -15.38
C GLN A 293 5.25 20.33 -15.38
N ALA A 294 6.26 21.18 -15.22
CA ALA A 294 7.67 20.79 -15.16
C ALA A 294 8.06 20.11 -13.83
N GLY A 295 7.35 20.40 -12.73
CA GLY A 295 7.64 19.87 -11.39
C GLY A 295 7.76 18.35 -11.34
N PRO A 296 6.78 17.57 -11.83
CA PRO A 296 6.86 16.10 -11.87
C PRO A 296 8.05 15.58 -12.68
N LEU A 297 8.37 16.22 -13.83
CA LEU A 297 9.53 15.88 -14.64
C LEU A 297 10.83 16.14 -13.88
N ALA A 298 10.96 17.33 -13.28
CA ALA A 298 12.13 17.71 -12.48
C ALA A 298 12.35 16.73 -11.31
N ALA A 299 11.30 16.40 -10.58
CA ALA A 299 11.36 15.43 -9.49
C ALA A 299 11.74 14.01 -9.98
N GLY A 300 11.23 13.60 -11.15
CA GLY A 300 11.56 12.32 -11.76
C GLY A 300 13.02 12.23 -12.18
N ILE A 301 13.53 13.28 -12.83
CA ILE A 301 14.94 13.39 -13.28
C ILE A 301 15.89 13.31 -12.08
N LEU A 302 15.58 13.98 -10.96
CA LEU A 302 16.43 13.95 -9.75
C LEU A 302 16.53 12.56 -9.09
N LYS A 303 15.60 11.65 -9.38
CA LYS A 303 15.63 10.26 -8.92
C LYS A 303 16.52 9.35 -9.77
N LEU A 304 16.90 9.79 -10.97
CA LEU A 304 17.73 9.01 -11.89
C LEU A 304 19.23 9.17 -11.54
N GLN A 305 19.95 8.03 -11.50
CA GLN A 305 21.37 8.03 -11.08
C GLN A 305 22.29 8.64 -12.16
N ASP A 306 22.01 8.39 -13.44
CA ASP A 306 22.88 8.74 -14.57
C ASP A 306 22.54 10.09 -15.23
N CYS A 307 21.82 10.96 -14.51
CA CYS A 307 21.41 12.25 -15.02
C CYS A 307 22.59 13.24 -15.06
N PRO A 308 22.80 14.00 -16.19
CA PRO A 308 23.80 15.05 -16.28
C PRO A 308 23.65 16.12 -15.19
N GLN A 309 24.79 16.58 -14.62
CA GLN A 309 24.75 17.51 -13.50
C GLN A 309 24.04 18.84 -13.85
N ALA A 310 24.24 19.35 -15.08
CA ALA A 310 23.56 20.57 -15.53
C ALA A 310 22.02 20.42 -15.49
N LEU A 311 21.50 19.29 -15.95
CA LEU A 311 20.07 19.01 -15.94
C LEU A 311 19.55 18.80 -14.50
N ARG A 312 20.33 18.20 -13.62
CA ARG A 312 20.01 18.10 -12.18
C ARG A 312 19.87 19.48 -11.54
N ILE A 313 20.80 20.40 -11.84
CA ILE A 313 20.74 21.78 -11.34
C ILE A 313 19.48 22.49 -11.86
N GLN A 314 19.18 22.36 -13.15
CA GLN A 314 17.97 22.95 -13.75
C GLN A 314 16.69 22.39 -13.11
N ALA A 315 16.59 21.07 -12.98
CA ALA A 315 15.47 20.40 -12.34
C ALA A 315 15.27 20.85 -10.88
N PHE A 316 16.38 20.96 -10.15
CA PHE A 316 16.36 21.42 -8.77
C PHE A 316 15.90 22.88 -8.63
N SER A 317 16.39 23.75 -9.51
CA SER A 317 15.98 25.17 -9.55
C SER A 317 14.48 25.34 -9.79
N ILE A 318 13.89 24.53 -10.66
CA ILE A 318 12.44 24.55 -10.93
C ILE A 318 11.62 24.18 -9.68
N LEU A 319 12.05 23.16 -8.93
CA LEU A 319 11.35 22.76 -7.70
C LEU A 319 11.51 23.79 -6.57
N LEU A 320 12.64 24.49 -6.51
CA LEU A 320 12.89 25.51 -5.48
C LEU A 320 12.28 26.89 -5.81
N GLN A 321 12.00 27.15 -7.08
CA GLN A 321 11.51 28.45 -7.53
C GLN A 321 10.29 28.97 -6.74
N PRO A 322 9.22 28.18 -6.48
CA PRO A 322 8.08 28.66 -5.71
C PRO A 322 8.43 29.07 -4.27
N LEU A 323 9.37 28.36 -3.64
CA LEU A 323 9.83 28.68 -2.28
C LEU A 323 10.74 29.91 -2.26
N ALA A 324 11.59 30.08 -3.29
CA ALA A 324 12.41 31.27 -3.45
C ALA A 324 11.56 32.53 -3.55
N HIS A 325 10.50 32.50 -4.35
CA HIS A 325 9.56 33.61 -4.49
C HIS A 325 8.81 33.94 -3.18
N VAL A 326 8.50 32.94 -2.34
CA VAL A 326 7.93 33.19 -1.02
C VAL A 326 8.90 34.00 -0.15
N LEU A 327 10.18 33.67 -0.18
CA LEU A 327 11.20 34.43 0.58
C LEU A 327 11.41 35.85 0.03
N GLU A 328 11.47 36.01 -1.29
CA GLU A 328 11.59 37.30 -1.94
C GLU A 328 10.40 38.23 -1.62
N ALA A 329 9.20 37.68 -1.55
CA ALA A 329 7.99 38.42 -1.17
C ALA A 329 8.03 39.01 0.26
N THR A 330 8.91 38.47 1.13
CA THR A 330 9.05 38.90 2.54
C THR A 330 10.36 39.64 2.81
N ALA A 331 11.34 39.62 1.88
CA ALA A 331 12.67 40.19 2.09
C ALA A 331 12.63 41.73 2.14
N GLN A 332 12.95 42.28 3.31
CA GLN A 332 13.08 43.75 3.53
C GLN A 332 14.52 44.24 3.60
N ALA A 333 15.53 43.35 3.70
CA ALA A 333 16.91 43.80 3.96
C ALA A 333 17.92 43.11 3.05
N PRO A 334 18.99 43.82 2.63
CA PRO A 334 20.14 43.19 1.98
C PRO A 334 20.85 42.25 2.97
N GLY A 335 20.76 40.93 2.76
CA GLY A 335 21.36 39.93 3.62
C GLY A 335 20.50 38.70 3.88
N THR A 336 19.26 38.63 3.37
CA THR A 336 18.44 37.42 3.41
C THR A 336 19.09 36.31 2.59
N PRO A 337 19.15 35.05 3.12
CA PRO A 337 19.73 33.93 2.37
C PRO A 337 18.93 33.71 1.07
N ARG A 338 19.59 33.78 -0.06
CA ARG A 338 18.99 33.48 -1.37
C ARG A 338 19.04 31.98 -1.62
N LEU A 339 17.90 31.36 -1.93
CA LEU A 339 17.79 29.94 -2.26
C LEU A 339 18.55 29.55 -3.53
N LEU A 340 18.81 30.49 -4.45
CA LEU A 340 19.33 30.26 -5.79
C LEU A 340 20.69 30.93 -6.05
N GLU A 341 21.46 31.30 -5.01
CA GLU A 341 22.83 31.82 -5.22
C GLU A 341 23.73 30.74 -5.78
N GLY A 342 24.09 30.88 -7.07
CA GLY A 342 24.99 29.99 -7.78
C GLY A 342 24.44 29.30 -9.03
N ALA A 343 23.13 29.34 -9.27
CA ALA A 343 22.52 28.75 -10.48
C ALA A 343 21.94 29.78 -11.44
N ALA A 344 22.13 31.08 -11.18
CA ALA A 344 21.51 32.15 -11.94
C ALA A 344 22.43 32.70 -13.02
N GLY A 345 22.50 31.98 -14.14
CA GLY A 345 22.60 32.64 -15.42
C GLY A 345 21.19 32.78 -15.99
N ASP A 346 20.69 34.00 -16.09
CA ASP A 346 19.48 34.38 -16.88
C ASP A 346 18.22 33.50 -16.78
N LEU A 347 17.81 33.07 -15.60
CA LEU A 347 16.44 32.65 -15.40
C LEU A 347 15.58 33.90 -15.27
N MET A 348 14.92 34.23 -16.38
CA MET A 348 13.97 35.31 -16.57
C MET A 348 13.16 35.55 -15.28
N ALA A 349 13.14 36.82 -14.85
CA ALA A 349 12.19 37.36 -13.90
C ALA A 349 10.76 37.23 -14.48
N VAL A 350 10.23 36.04 -14.48
CA VAL A 350 8.83 35.81 -14.82
C VAL A 350 8.03 36.22 -13.59
N ASP A 351 7.14 37.16 -13.76
CA ASP A 351 6.08 37.55 -12.78
C ASP A 351 5.25 36.28 -12.42
N THR A 352 5.71 35.64 -11.63
CA THR A 352 5.75 34.95 -10.47
C THR A 352 4.57 34.08 -10.09
N PHE A 353 3.80 34.32 -9.13
CA PHE A 353 2.71 33.37 -8.79
C PHE A 353 1.54 33.52 -9.75
N PRO A 354 0.91 32.38 -10.15
CA PRO A 354 -0.33 32.43 -10.93
C PRO A 354 -1.36 33.34 -10.26
N PRO A 355 -2.09 34.17 -11.00
CA PRO A 355 -3.04 35.12 -10.43
C PRO A 355 -4.23 34.45 -9.74
N SER A 356 -4.47 33.16 -10.00
CA SER A 356 -5.55 32.42 -9.36
C SER A 356 -5.09 31.70 -8.10
N ARG A 357 -5.90 31.75 -7.04
CA ARG A 357 -5.67 31.05 -5.78
C ARG A 357 -5.44 29.54 -5.99
N SER A 358 -6.24 28.92 -6.84
CA SER A 358 -6.17 27.47 -7.10
C SER A 358 -4.82 27.08 -7.74
N ALA A 359 -4.33 27.84 -8.69
CA ALA A 359 -3.06 27.57 -9.36
C ALA A 359 -1.86 27.83 -8.42
N CYS A 360 -1.90 28.90 -7.62
CA CYS A 360 -0.89 29.19 -6.61
C CYS A 360 -0.80 28.05 -5.55
N VAL A 361 -1.93 27.64 -5.01
CA VAL A 361 -2.02 26.52 -4.06
C VAL A 361 -1.51 25.23 -4.69
N GLY A 362 -1.89 24.96 -5.94
CA GLY A 362 -1.43 23.78 -6.69
C GLY A 362 0.08 23.75 -6.86
N LEU A 363 0.67 24.87 -7.23
CA LEU A 363 2.12 25.02 -7.42
C LEU A 363 2.89 24.78 -6.11
N LEU A 364 2.50 25.44 -5.03
CA LEU A 364 3.15 25.26 -3.73
C LEU A 364 3.01 23.84 -3.18
N CYS A 365 1.81 23.26 -3.24
CA CYS A 365 1.60 21.88 -2.78
C CYS A 365 2.42 20.89 -3.61
N SER A 366 2.49 21.06 -4.92
CA SER A 366 3.30 20.22 -5.81
C SER A 366 4.79 20.33 -5.50
N ALA A 367 5.31 21.55 -5.34
CA ALA A 367 6.72 21.78 -5.00
C ALA A 367 7.08 21.14 -3.64
N LEU A 368 6.28 21.37 -2.60
CA LEU A 368 6.51 20.80 -1.26
C LEU A 368 6.47 19.27 -1.28
N ALA A 369 5.49 18.66 -1.95
CA ALA A 369 5.37 17.20 -2.05
C ALA A 369 6.55 16.57 -2.82
N HIS A 370 7.02 17.19 -3.89
CA HIS A 370 8.16 16.67 -4.63
C HIS A 370 9.47 16.79 -3.84
N LEU A 371 9.65 17.89 -3.12
CA LEU A 371 10.82 18.10 -2.25
C LEU A 371 10.80 17.12 -1.07
N GLU A 372 9.64 16.85 -0.47
CA GLU A 372 9.46 15.83 0.57
C GLU A 372 9.93 14.44 0.09
N LEU A 373 9.52 14.01 -1.09
CA LEU A 373 9.90 12.72 -1.65
C LEU A 373 11.38 12.59 -2.02
N LEU A 374 12.08 13.70 -2.26
CA LEU A 374 13.50 13.70 -2.63
C LEU A 374 14.43 13.68 -1.42
N GLN A 375 13.97 14.10 -0.25
CA GLN A 375 14.78 14.18 0.97
C GLN A 375 15.45 12.84 1.35
N PRO A 376 14.78 11.66 1.32
CA PRO A 376 15.40 10.39 1.66
C PRO A 376 16.56 9.99 0.73
N LEU A 377 16.57 10.46 -0.51
CA LEU A 377 17.61 10.13 -1.50
C LEU A 377 18.93 10.87 -1.23
N VAL A 378 18.88 11.96 -0.46
CA VAL A 378 20.03 12.79 -0.12
C VAL A 378 20.63 12.42 1.22
N GLY A 379 19.85 11.79 2.13
CA GLY A 379 20.23 11.46 3.51
C GLY A 379 20.73 10.04 3.76
N VAL A 380 20.65 9.11 2.80
CA VAL A 380 21.00 7.69 3.07
C VAL A 380 22.43 7.37 2.66
N ALA A 381 23.39 7.78 3.51
CA ALA A 381 24.52 6.95 3.85
C ALA A 381 24.35 6.52 5.33
N ARG A 382 23.37 5.69 5.62
CA ARG A 382 23.31 4.97 6.88
C ARG A 382 24.46 3.96 6.88
N PRO A 383 25.35 3.93 7.91
CA PRO A 383 26.22 2.78 8.10
C PRO A 383 25.32 1.60 8.50
N ALA A 384 25.08 0.70 7.57
CA ALA A 384 24.54 -0.62 7.87
C ALA A 384 25.66 -1.42 8.55
N SER A 385 25.82 -1.25 9.85
CA SER A 385 26.52 -2.23 10.70
C SER A 385 26.61 -1.73 12.15
N ALA A 386 25.55 -1.95 12.92
CA ALA A 386 25.61 -1.90 14.37
C ALA A 386 24.74 -3.02 14.97
N LEU A 387 24.73 -4.20 14.35
CA LEU A 387 24.13 -5.41 14.92
C LEU A 387 24.87 -6.67 14.41
N ALA A 388 26.18 -6.76 14.61
CA ALA A 388 26.96 -8.01 14.67
C ALA A 388 28.44 -7.69 14.84
N ALA A 389 28.89 -7.52 16.07
CA ALA A 389 30.31 -7.78 16.43
C ALA A 389 30.37 -8.08 17.92
N GLY A 390 30.57 -9.37 18.23
CA GLY A 390 31.10 -9.81 19.50
C GLY A 390 32.56 -9.34 19.64
N PRO A 391 33.14 -9.37 20.86
CA PRO A 391 34.42 -8.72 21.16
C PRO A 391 35.59 -9.52 20.61
N ALA A 392 36.38 -8.91 19.71
CA ALA A 392 37.76 -9.36 19.46
C ALA A 392 38.72 -8.19 19.69
N ALA A 393 39.70 -8.46 20.50
CA ALA A 393 40.69 -7.55 20.99
C ALA A 393 41.72 -7.11 19.94
N GLY A 394 42.20 -5.87 20.07
CA GLY A 394 43.58 -5.50 19.79
C GLY A 394 43.85 -4.67 18.54
N THR A 395 44.29 -3.51 18.81
CA THR A 395 45.32 -2.61 18.23
C THR A 395 44.86 -1.31 17.59
N ASP A 396 45.41 -0.26 18.23
CA ASP A 396 45.25 1.16 17.91
C ASP A 396 45.77 1.56 16.54
N ALA A 397 44.90 2.30 15.80
CA ALA A 397 45.33 3.43 14.99
C ALA A 397 44.09 4.33 14.70
N PRO A 398 44.09 5.64 14.97
CA PRO A 398 42.97 6.51 14.66
C PRO A 398 42.84 6.74 13.13
N SER A 399 41.79 6.25 12.55
CA SER A 399 41.41 6.58 11.15
C SER A 399 41.11 8.08 11.06
N PRO A 400 41.56 8.78 10.00
CA PRO A 400 41.23 10.19 9.81
C PRO A 400 39.73 10.40 9.62
N PRO A 401 39.15 11.50 10.14
CA PRO A 401 37.74 11.81 9.94
C PRO A 401 37.47 11.93 8.44
N GLN A 402 36.59 11.09 7.95
CA GLN A 402 36.09 11.23 6.56
C GLN A 402 35.38 12.57 6.44
N PRO A 403 35.68 13.38 5.42
CA PRO A 403 34.98 14.64 5.18
C PRO A 403 33.51 14.32 4.95
N GLN A 404 32.64 14.82 5.82
CA GLN A 404 31.21 14.83 5.61
C GLN A 404 30.96 15.55 4.29
N ARG A 405 30.44 14.84 3.28
CA ARG A 405 30.00 15.47 2.04
C ARG A 405 28.92 16.48 2.40
N PRO A 406 29.07 17.77 2.08
CA PRO A 406 28.06 18.77 2.36
C PRO A 406 26.76 18.33 1.70
N SER A 407 25.68 18.36 2.46
CA SER A 407 24.32 18.13 1.93
C SER A 407 24.09 19.14 0.79
N PRO A 408 23.66 18.70 -0.42
CA PRO A 408 23.42 19.62 -1.53
C PRO A 408 22.21 20.54 -1.32
N TRP A 409 21.51 20.39 -0.19
CA TRP A 409 20.30 21.12 0.13
C TRP A 409 20.60 22.38 0.94
N PRO A 410 20.10 23.54 0.53
CA PRO A 410 20.15 24.77 1.32
C PRO A 410 19.08 24.69 2.43
N GLN A 411 19.38 23.99 3.50
CA GLN A 411 18.39 23.67 4.56
C GLN A 411 17.84 24.91 5.25
N ALA A 412 18.68 25.86 5.61
CA ALA A 412 18.27 27.08 6.30
C ALA A 412 17.29 27.93 5.48
N PRO A 413 17.54 28.23 4.18
CA PRO A 413 16.56 28.90 3.35
C PRO A 413 15.27 28.13 3.12
N LEU A 414 15.33 26.80 2.96
CA LEU A 414 14.13 25.98 2.83
C LEU A 414 13.26 26.04 4.09
N LEU A 415 13.89 25.93 5.24
CA LEU A 415 13.22 26.02 6.53
C LEU A 415 12.55 27.39 6.71
N ALA A 416 13.28 28.47 6.39
CA ALA A 416 12.74 29.84 6.42
C ALA A 416 11.54 30.00 5.48
N ALA A 417 11.61 29.44 4.25
CA ALA A 417 10.49 29.49 3.30
C ALA A 417 9.25 28.76 3.83
N VAL A 418 9.42 27.55 4.39
CA VAL A 418 8.31 26.75 4.91
C VAL A 418 7.67 27.44 6.13
N VAL A 419 8.47 27.99 7.05
CA VAL A 419 7.98 28.77 8.19
C VAL A 419 7.20 29.99 7.70
N THR A 420 7.68 30.67 6.67
CA THR A 420 6.99 31.84 6.08
C THR A 420 5.66 31.43 5.43
N ILE A 421 5.61 30.32 4.68
CA ILE A 421 4.37 29.78 4.11
C ILE A 421 3.35 29.50 5.22
N LEU A 422 3.78 28.87 6.30
CA LEU A 422 2.92 28.57 7.45
C LEU A 422 2.39 29.86 8.11
N ARG A 423 3.22 30.90 8.25
CA ARG A 423 2.80 32.20 8.77
C ARG A 423 1.83 32.94 7.85
N PHE A 424 1.98 32.80 6.53
CA PHE A 424 0.97 33.30 5.59
C PHE A 424 -0.36 32.57 5.73
N CYS A 425 -0.30 31.24 5.90
CA CYS A 425 -1.50 30.42 6.03
C CYS A 425 -2.29 30.66 7.33
N ASN A 426 -1.62 31.01 8.45
CA ASN A 426 -2.29 31.33 9.71
C ASN A 426 -2.56 32.84 9.91
N GLY A 427 -2.10 33.69 8.96
CA GLY A 427 -2.30 35.14 9.03
C GLY A 427 -1.40 35.87 10.02
N SER A 428 -0.37 35.23 10.61
CA SER A 428 0.55 35.85 11.57
C SER A 428 1.68 36.64 10.89
N ALA A 429 1.84 36.53 9.56
CA ALA A 429 2.83 37.30 8.83
C ALA A 429 2.34 38.72 8.48
N ALA A 430 3.19 39.72 8.71
CA ALA A 430 2.99 41.07 8.21
C ALA A 430 3.75 41.23 6.90
N PRO A 431 3.10 41.16 5.72
CA PRO A 431 3.77 41.28 4.44
C PRO A 431 4.31 42.70 4.24
N SER A 432 5.54 42.82 3.84
CA SER A 432 6.24 44.07 3.62
C SER A 432 6.17 44.59 2.19
N SER A 433 5.72 43.72 1.27
CA SER A 433 5.58 44.03 -0.14
C SER A 433 4.16 43.77 -0.64
N GLU A 434 3.77 44.44 -1.74
CA GLU A 434 2.47 44.22 -2.38
C GLU A 434 2.34 42.76 -2.87
N ALA A 435 3.40 42.18 -3.38
CA ALA A 435 3.45 40.76 -3.79
C ALA A 435 3.24 39.83 -2.60
N GLY A 436 3.88 40.10 -1.46
CA GLY A 436 3.67 39.36 -0.21
C GLY A 436 2.25 39.48 0.31
N GLY A 437 1.64 40.67 0.20
CA GLY A 437 0.24 40.89 0.58
C GLY A 437 -0.73 40.06 -0.27
N ARG A 438 -0.53 40.01 -1.58
CA ARG A 438 -1.32 39.19 -2.50
C ARG A 438 -1.16 37.69 -2.19
N LEU A 439 0.07 37.23 -1.96
CA LEU A 439 0.36 35.84 -1.62
C LEU A 439 -0.28 35.45 -0.28
N CYS A 440 -0.16 36.28 0.74
CA CYS A 440 -0.80 36.08 2.03
C CYS A 440 -2.33 35.95 1.89
N ALA A 441 -2.98 36.84 1.13
CA ALA A 441 -4.42 36.79 0.88
C ALA A 441 -4.85 35.50 0.14
N MET A 442 -4.01 34.95 -0.71
CA MET A 442 -4.29 33.68 -1.40
C MET A 442 -4.12 32.47 -0.47
N LEU A 443 -3.21 32.53 0.51
CA LEU A 443 -2.83 31.39 1.34
C LEU A 443 -3.55 31.32 2.68
N VAL A 444 -4.06 32.45 3.20
CA VAL A 444 -4.77 32.49 4.50
C VAL A 444 -5.86 31.42 4.55
N GLY A 445 -5.85 30.61 5.62
CA GLY A 445 -6.81 29.55 5.87
C GLY A 445 -6.71 28.36 4.89
N CYS A 446 -5.67 28.28 4.06
CA CYS A 446 -5.54 27.18 3.10
C CYS A 446 -5.02 25.89 3.74
N VAL A 447 -5.94 25.05 4.25
CA VAL A 447 -5.65 23.74 4.90
C VAL A 447 -4.75 22.84 4.05
N ARG A 448 -4.91 22.88 2.72
CA ARG A 448 -4.13 22.04 1.80
C ARG A 448 -2.64 22.40 1.82
N VAL A 449 -2.32 23.70 1.80
CA VAL A 449 -0.93 24.20 1.90
C VAL A 449 -0.38 24.00 3.31
N GLN A 450 -1.19 24.25 4.35
CA GLN A 450 -0.79 24.00 5.74
C GLN A 450 -0.33 22.56 5.94
N ARG A 451 -1.11 21.59 5.47
CA ARG A 451 -0.77 20.16 5.58
C ARG A 451 0.52 19.83 4.85
N ALA A 452 0.66 20.24 3.58
CA ALA A 452 1.86 19.99 2.80
C ALA A 452 3.11 20.64 3.41
N ALA A 453 2.98 21.87 3.92
CA ALA A 453 4.08 22.57 4.56
C ALA A 453 4.48 21.92 5.90
N LEU A 454 3.53 21.46 6.71
CA LEU A 454 3.81 20.74 7.96
C LEU A 454 4.44 19.37 7.71
N ASP A 455 4.00 18.62 6.68
CA ASP A 455 4.62 17.35 6.30
C ASP A 455 6.07 17.56 5.89
N PHE A 456 6.33 18.52 5.00
CA PHE A 456 7.69 18.85 4.58
C PHE A 456 8.55 19.42 5.73
N LEU A 457 7.97 20.26 6.61
CA LEU A 457 8.65 20.72 7.81
C LEU A 457 9.10 19.55 8.70
N GLY A 458 8.25 18.55 8.85
CA GLY A 458 8.59 17.33 9.59
C GLY A 458 9.74 16.54 8.98
N VAL A 459 9.87 16.53 7.65
CA VAL A 459 10.99 15.88 6.95
C VAL A 459 12.30 16.67 7.11
N LEU A 460 12.24 17.99 7.11
CA LEU A 460 13.40 18.87 7.31
C LEU A 460 14.04 18.72 8.71
N SER A 461 13.37 18.09 9.66
CA SER A 461 13.93 17.82 11.00
C SER A 461 15.19 16.94 11.00
N GLN A 462 15.42 16.16 9.94
CA GLN A 462 16.59 15.26 9.84
C GLN A 462 17.92 16.01 9.62
N GLY A 463 17.88 17.30 9.31
CA GLY A 463 19.06 18.15 9.15
C GLY A 463 19.13 19.20 10.27
N LEU A 464 20.20 19.19 11.04
CA LEU A 464 20.42 20.21 12.10
C LEU A 464 20.58 21.59 11.47
N GLY A 465 19.57 22.42 11.61
CA GLY A 465 19.60 23.85 11.25
C GLY A 465 20.25 24.71 12.34
N PRO A 466 20.54 25.99 12.06
CA PRO A 466 20.94 26.96 13.08
C PRO A 466 19.91 27.03 14.22
N GLN A 467 20.35 27.18 15.46
CA GLN A 467 19.50 27.22 16.66
C GLN A 467 18.36 28.23 16.59
N GLU A 468 18.61 29.40 15.98
CA GLU A 468 17.61 30.44 15.79
C GLU A 468 16.42 29.99 14.91
N LEU A 469 16.69 29.19 13.88
CA LEU A 469 15.64 28.63 13.03
C LEU A 469 14.85 27.53 13.73
N VAL A 470 15.51 26.71 14.53
CA VAL A 470 14.84 25.68 15.36
C VAL A 470 13.84 26.34 16.31
N THR A 471 14.23 27.47 16.93
CA THR A 471 13.32 28.25 17.78
C THR A 471 12.11 28.75 17.01
N GLN A 472 12.30 29.26 15.80
CA GLN A 472 11.20 29.71 14.93
C GLN A 472 10.28 28.56 14.50
N VAL A 473 10.83 27.36 14.27
CA VAL A 473 10.03 26.18 13.97
C VAL A 473 9.13 25.81 15.14
N PHE A 474 9.65 25.73 16.36
CA PHE A 474 8.83 25.41 17.51
C PHE A 474 7.80 26.52 17.79
N ALA A 475 8.14 27.79 17.60
CA ALA A 475 7.18 28.88 17.74
C ALA A 475 5.99 28.72 16.76
N ILE A 476 6.25 28.47 15.47
CA ILE A 476 5.17 28.30 14.50
C ILE A 476 4.36 27.01 14.74
N LEU A 477 4.99 25.90 15.15
CA LEU A 477 4.29 24.68 15.51
C LEU A 477 3.36 24.87 16.69
N LEU A 478 3.81 25.58 17.73
CA LEU A 478 2.99 25.94 18.89
C LEU A 478 1.83 26.86 18.50
N GLU A 479 2.06 27.85 17.63
CA GLU A 479 0.96 28.69 17.09
C GLU A 479 -0.16 27.82 16.48
N TYR A 480 0.19 26.83 15.66
CA TYR A 480 -0.77 25.91 15.05
C TYR A 480 -1.46 25.00 16.07
N LEU A 481 -0.69 24.50 17.05
CA LEU A 481 -1.22 23.62 18.09
C LEU A 481 -2.15 24.36 19.08
N VAL A 482 -1.91 25.65 19.32
CA VAL A 482 -2.72 26.50 20.23
C VAL A 482 -3.95 27.08 19.52
N SER A 483 -3.86 27.37 18.22
CA SER A 483 -4.91 28.05 17.45
C SER A 483 -6.23 27.28 17.45
N PRO A 484 -7.36 27.92 17.82
CA PRO A 484 -8.67 27.29 17.76
C PRO A 484 -9.14 27.02 16.31
N ASP A 485 -8.61 27.77 15.35
CA ASP A 485 -9.02 27.73 13.94
C ASP A 485 -8.29 26.61 13.14
N SER A 486 -7.32 25.93 13.76
CA SER A 486 -6.64 24.82 13.11
C SER A 486 -7.58 23.63 12.92
N SER A 487 -7.74 23.18 11.67
CA SER A 487 -8.55 21.98 11.38
C SER A 487 -7.94 20.72 12.02
N PRO A 488 -8.75 19.68 12.32
CA PRO A 488 -8.24 18.43 12.92
C PRO A 488 -7.09 17.81 12.14
N THR A 489 -7.18 17.84 10.82
CA THR A 489 -6.13 17.27 9.94
C THR A 489 -4.83 18.08 9.96
N VAL A 490 -4.90 19.40 10.15
CA VAL A 490 -3.74 20.27 10.33
C VAL A 490 -3.11 20.04 11.71
N LEU A 491 -3.93 19.92 12.76
CA LEU A 491 -3.45 19.61 14.11
C LEU A 491 -2.70 18.28 14.16
N LYS A 492 -3.24 17.23 13.51
CA LYS A 492 -2.56 15.93 13.41
C LYS A 492 -1.18 16.07 12.77
N LYS A 493 -1.07 16.83 11.68
CA LYS A 493 0.21 17.12 11.00
C LYS A 493 1.15 17.97 11.86
N ALA A 494 0.63 18.94 12.60
CA ALA A 494 1.42 19.76 13.52
C ALA A 494 2.00 18.91 14.67
N PHE A 495 1.21 18.02 15.28
CA PHE A 495 1.70 17.06 16.27
C PHE A 495 2.80 16.14 15.70
N GLN A 496 2.60 15.61 14.51
CA GLN A 496 3.60 14.74 13.84
C GLN A 496 4.89 15.48 13.55
N ALA A 497 4.81 16.73 13.04
CA ALA A 497 5.99 17.56 12.78
C ALA A 497 6.72 17.90 14.09
N THR A 498 5.97 18.29 15.14
CA THR A 498 6.52 18.61 16.47
C THR A 498 7.28 17.41 17.04
N LEU A 499 6.70 16.20 16.96
CA LEU A 499 7.36 14.98 17.43
C LEU A 499 8.68 14.73 16.69
N ARG A 500 8.69 14.85 15.36
CA ARG A 500 9.91 14.65 14.55
C ARG A 500 11.00 15.66 14.92
N TRP A 501 10.67 16.92 15.13
CA TRP A 501 11.60 17.95 15.55
C TRP A 501 12.13 17.73 16.96
N LEU A 502 11.29 17.32 17.89
CA LEU A 502 11.70 16.96 19.24
C LEU A 502 12.66 15.76 19.24
N LEU A 503 12.38 14.71 18.44
CA LEU A 503 13.21 13.53 18.33
C LEU A 503 14.58 13.82 17.70
N SER A 504 14.63 14.74 16.73
CA SER A 504 15.88 15.12 16.05
C SER A 504 16.75 16.05 16.90
N SER A 505 16.13 16.83 17.80
CA SER A 505 16.83 17.73 18.73
C SER A 505 17.33 17.02 20.00
N ALA A 506 16.94 15.74 20.19
CA ALA A 506 17.40 14.94 21.30
C ALA A 506 18.88 14.59 21.12
N THR A 507 19.71 14.92 22.10
CA THR A 507 21.13 14.57 22.17
C THR A 507 21.36 13.05 22.16
N PRO A 508 22.56 12.57 21.74
CA PRO A 508 22.84 11.14 21.67
C PRO A 508 22.64 10.45 23.02
N PRO A 509 22.31 9.14 23.02
CA PRO A 509 22.01 8.38 24.24
C PRO A 509 23.21 8.41 25.19
N GLY A 510 23.04 9.09 26.32
CA GLY A 510 24.10 9.26 27.36
C GLY A 510 24.05 10.60 28.09
N CYS A 511 23.30 11.60 27.61
CA CYS A 511 23.09 12.86 28.30
C CYS A 511 21.76 12.80 29.06
N CYS A 512 21.80 12.98 30.39
CA CYS A 512 20.67 12.70 31.28
C CYS A 512 19.56 13.75 31.27
N ASP A 513 19.74 14.92 30.63
CA ASP A 513 18.79 16.02 30.70
C ASP A 513 18.52 16.61 29.30
N LEU A 514 17.22 16.89 29.04
CA LEU A 514 16.79 17.70 27.91
C LEU A 514 17.43 19.10 28.02
N GLU A 515 17.88 19.65 26.89
CA GLU A 515 18.39 21.02 26.87
C GLU A 515 17.35 21.99 27.49
N PRO A 516 17.76 23.08 28.17
CA PRO A 516 16.84 24.00 28.83
C PRO A 516 15.71 24.53 27.94
N TYR A 517 15.98 24.69 26.66
CA TYR A 517 14.98 25.10 25.67
C TYR A 517 13.92 24.03 25.43
N ALA A 518 14.34 22.77 25.33
CA ALA A 518 13.40 21.65 25.16
C ALA A 518 12.49 21.45 26.40
N GLN A 519 13.00 21.77 27.61
CA GLN A 519 12.20 21.78 28.84
C GLN A 519 11.11 22.88 28.81
N LEU A 520 11.45 24.09 28.35
CA LEU A 520 10.46 25.17 28.20
C LEU A 520 9.36 24.81 27.22
N VAL A 521 9.75 24.30 26.03
CA VAL A 521 8.81 23.86 24.98
C VAL A 521 7.94 22.71 25.51
N LEU A 522 8.48 21.82 26.33
CA LEU A 522 7.73 20.70 26.92
C LEU A 522 6.60 21.21 27.83
N GLY A 523 6.84 22.22 28.65
CA GLY A 523 5.79 22.79 29.51
C GLY A 523 4.63 23.37 28.70
N GLU A 524 4.94 24.11 27.63
CA GLU A 524 3.91 24.67 26.73
C GLU A 524 3.17 23.57 25.98
N LEU A 525 3.86 22.53 25.52
CA LEU A 525 3.24 21.37 24.84
C LEU A 525 2.30 20.60 25.76
N LEU A 526 2.63 20.40 27.03
CA LEU A 526 1.73 19.73 27.97
C LEU A 526 0.47 20.54 28.24
N ALA A 527 0.57 21.88 28.34
CA ALA A 527 -0.60 22.75 28.48
C ALA A 527 -1.49 22.70 27.22
N VAL A 528 -0.87 22.67 26.04
CA VAL A 528 -1.61 22.49 24.76
C VAL A 528 -2.28 21.12 24.74
N LEU A 529 -1.57 20.07 25.10
CA LEU A 529 -2.08 18.72 25.11
C LEU A 529 -3.29 18.57 26.04
N GLN A 530 -3.21 19.11 27.26
CA GLN A 530 -4.33 19.17 28.19
C GLN A 530 -5.58 19.79 27.56
N LYS A 531 -5.41 20.94 26.88
CA LYS A 531 -6.50 21.60 26.17
C LYS A 531 -7.05 20.76 25.01
N ARG A 532 -6.18 20.09 24.25
CA ARG A 532 -6.58 19.29 23.07
C ARG A 532 -7.24 17.97 23.44
N LEU A 533 -6.87 17.36 24.55
CA LEU A 533 -7.53 16.17 25.08
C LEU A 533 -8.98 16.44 25.54
N CYS A 534 -9.30 17.70 25.86
CA CYS A 534 -10.67 18.15 26.16
C CYS A 534 -11.42 18.70 24.92
N SER A 535 -10.90 18.53 23.69
CA SER A 535 -11.54 19.02 22.47
C SER A 535 -12.88 18.34 22.22
N PRO A 536 -13.92 19.06 21.72
CA PRO A 536 -15.17 18.45 21.28
C PRO A 536 -14.99 17.54 20.06
N CYS A 537 -13.94 17.78 19.26
CA CYS A 537 -13.64 16.99 18.06
C CYS A 537 -12.81 15.75 18.43
N TRP A 538 -13.32 14.58 18.12
CA TRP A 538 -12.69 13.31 18.46
C TRP A 538 -11.33 13.10 17.78
N GLU A 539 -11.16 13.52 16.53
CA GLU A 539 -9.89 13.40 15.79
C GLU A 539 -8.76 14.18 16.46
N VAL A 540 -9.12 15.28 17.15
CA VAL A 540 -8.15 16.08 17.90
C VAL A 540 -7.72 15.37 19.19
N ARG A 541 -8.68 14.78 19.93
CA ARG A 541 -8.38 13.98 21.13
C ARG A 541 -7.53 12.77 20.77
N ASP A 542 -7.90 12.03 19.72
CA ASP A 542 -7.16 10.89 19.18
C ASP A 542 -5.70 11.26 18.84
N SER A 543 -5.50 12.32 18.04
CA SER A 543 -4.17 12.80 17.66
C SER A 543 -3.33 13.27 18.86
N GLY A 544 -3.96 13.86 19.88
CA GLY A 544 -3.30 14.23 21.13
C GLY A 544 -2.82 13.00 21.92
N LEU A 545 -3.62 11.94 21.99
CA LEU A 545 -3.27 10.69 22.64
C LEU A 545 -2.15 9.94 21.88
N GLU A 546 -2.22 9.89 20.53
CA GLU A 546 -1.13 9.35 19.70
C GLU A 546 0.20 10.08 19.97
N PHE A 547 0.15 11.42 20.03
CA PHE A 547 1.31 12.25 20.33
C PHE A 547 1.86 11.98 21.74
N LEU A 548 1.02 11.92 22.76
CA LEU A 548 1.39 11.58 24.15
C LEU A 548 2.05 10.21 24.23
N THR A 549 1.47 9.22 23.56
CA THR A 549 2.00 7.84 23.51
C THR A 549 3.42 7.82 22.96
N GLN A 550 3.68 8.54 21.88
CA GLN A 550 5.02 8.60 21.27
C GLN A 550 6.00 9.40 22.15
N MET A 551 5.57 10.53 22.74
CA MET A 551 6.41 11.26 23.69
C MET A 551 6.81 10.39 24.88
N THR A 552 5.87 9.69 25.46
CA THR A 552 6.10 8.81 26.61
C THR A 552 7.03 7.64 26.25
N ARG A 553 6.87 7.06 25.05
CA ARG A 553 7.74 5.99 24.55
C ARG A 553 9.22 6.43 24.47
N HIS A 554 9.47 7.66 24.03
CA HIS A 554 10.83 8.16 23.83
C HIS A 554 11.44 8.80 25.07
N TRP A 555 10.65 9.48 25.91
CA TRP A 555 11.17 10.26 27.05
C TRP A 555 10.66 9.80 28.42
N GLY A 556 9.86 8.75 28.49
CA GLY A 556 9.30 8.24 29.76
C GLY A 556 10.35 7.92 30.83
N GLY A 557 11.58 7.57 30.42
CA GLY A 557 12.72 7.38 31.31
C GLY A 557 13.42 8.65 31.81
N GLN A 558 13.14 9.82 31.20
CA GLN A 558 13.83 11.07 31.56
C GLN A 558 13.17 11.78 32.75
N GLY A 559 13.97 12.16 33.75
CA GLY A 559 13.48 12.75 35.00
C GLY A 559 12.70 14.04 34.81
N SER A 560 13.17 14.94 33.95
CA SER A 560 12.51 16.21 33.64
C SER A 560 11.13 16.02 32.98
N PHE A 561 11.03 15.09 32.01
CA PHE A 561 9.77 14.75 31.37
C PHE A 561 8.76 14.15 32.36
N ARG A 562 9.24 13.22 33.19
CA ARG A 562 8.41 12.59 34.25
C ARG A 562 7.86 13.63 35.23
N GLN A 563 8.71 14.54 35.71
CA GLN A 563 8.31 15.59 36.64
C GLN A 563 7.29 16.55 36.02
N ALA A 564 7.51 16.99 34.78
CA ALA A 564 6.58 17.86 34.07
C ALA A 564 5.23 17.19 33.83
N LEU A 565 5.25 15.92 33.41
CA LEU A 565 4.03 15.16 33.12
C LEU A 565 3.21 14.87 34.39
N LEU A 566 3.86 14.43 35.48
CA LEU A 566 3.22 14.19 36.77
C LEU A 566 2.69 15.48 37.46
N GLY A 567 3.30 16.62 37.11
CA GLY A 567 2.79 17.95 37.54
C GLY A 567 1.62 18.49 36.72
N SER A 568 1.21 17.76 35.67
CA SER A 568 0.07 18.14 34.79
C SER A 568 -1.15 17.25 35.01
N GLU A 569 -2.31 17.67 34.51
CA GLU A 569 -3.54 16.86 34.55
C GLU A 569 -3.61 15.83 33.41
N VAL A 570 -2.61 15.79 32.53
CA VAL A 570 -2.60 14.93 31.32
C VAL A 570 -2.75 13.45 31.65
N PRO A 571 -2.05 12.86 32.64
CA PRO A 571 -2.24 11.46 33.00
C PRO A 571 -3.68 11.10 33.42
N GLU A 572 -4.30 11.96 34.22
CA GLU A 572 -5.66 11.76 34.68
C GLU A 572 -6.70 11.92 33.55
N LEU A 573 -6.53 12.93 32.70
CA LEU A 573 -7.35 13.09 31.48
C LEU A 573 -7.25 11.89 30.56
N THR A 574 -6.05 11.31 30.43
CA THR A 574 -5.84 10.11 29.61
C THR A 574 -6.64 8.92 30.15
N ARG A 575 -6.70 8.73 31.48
CA ARG A 575 -7.53 7.70 32.11
C ARG A 575 -9.02 7.92 31.87
N GLN A 576 -9.48 9.17 31.99
CA GLN A 576 -10.88 9.53 31.72
C GLN A 576 -11.30 9.23 30.28
N LEU A 577 -10.38 9.40 29.31
CA LEU A 577 -10.62 9.10 27.90
C LEU A 577 -10.74 7.60 27.58
N LEU A 578 -10.46 6.70 28.51
CA LEU A 578 -10.87 5.29 28.42
C LEU A 578 -12.40 5.10 28.33
N GLN A 579 -13.17 6.12 28.74
CA GLN A 579 -14.63 6.13 28.69
C GLN A 579 -15.17 7.11 27.63
N ASP A 580 -14.32 7.52 26.67
CA ASP A 580 -14.72 8.42 25.57
C ASP A 580 -15.86 7.80 24.74
N PRO A 581 -16.85 8.58 24.27
CA PRO A 581 -17.88 8.06 23.39
C PRO A 581 -17.35 7.44 22.09
N GLU A 582 -16.21 7.94 21.58
CA GLU A 582 -15.61 7.47 20.33
C GLU A 582 -14.63 6.32 20.54
N SER A 583 -14.86 5.20 19.85
CA SER A 583 -14.04 3.99 19.96
C SER A 583 -12.57 4.18 19.58
N TYR A 584 -12.28 5.04 18.59
CA TYR A 584 -10.91 5.38 18.20
C TYR A 584 -10.17 6.10 19.31
N VAL A 585 -10.84 7.04 20.00
CA VAL A 585 -10.25 7.77 21.14
C VAL A 585 -10.00 6.81 22.30
N ARG A 586 -10.96 5.92 22.62
CA ARG A 586 -10.74 4.88 23.64
C ARG A 586 -9.56 3.97 23.32
N ALA A 587 -9.40 3.56 22.05
CA ALA A 587 -8.26 2.75 21.61
C ALA A 587 -6.92 3.48 21.79
N SER A 588 -6.85 4.76 21.42
CA SER A 588 -5.66 5.58 21.62
C SER A 588 -5.40 5.87 23.10
N ALA A 589 -6.45 6.03 23.92
CA ALA A 589 -6.33 6.16 25.37
C ALA A 589 -5.76 4.88 26.02
N VAL A 590 -6.19 3.69 25.58
CA VAL A 590 -5.63 2.41 26.01
C VAL A 590 -4.13 2.35 25.71
N ALA A 591 -3.71 2.72 24.50
CA ALA A 591 -2.29 2.75 24.13
C ALA A 591 -1.48 3.74 24.98
N ALA A 592 -2.04 4.94 25.24
CA ALA A 592 -1.39 5.94 26.08
C ALA A 592 -1.29 5.50 27.55
N VAL A 593 -2.36 4.94 28.11
CA VAL A 593 -2.36 4.36 29.47
C VAL A 593 -1.32 3.24 29.56
N GLY A 594 -1.24 2.38 28.56
CA GLY A 594 -0.23 1.32 28.48
C GLY A 594 1.20 1.86 28.57
N GLN A 595 1.53 2.88 27.76
CA GLN A 595 2.86 3.51 27.76
C GLN A 595 3.15 4.28 29.06
N LEU A 596 2.18 5.02 29.59
CA LEU A 596 2.32 5.73 30.86
C LEU A 596 2.58 4.77 32.03
N SER A 597 1.87 3.64 32.04
CA SER A 597 2.05 2.58 33.06
C SER A 597 3.42 1.95 33.01
N SER A 598 3.95 1.66 31.82
CA SER A 598 5.28 1.08 31.63
C SER A 598 6.40 1.92 32.28
N TRP A 599 6.18 3.22 32.46
CA TRP A 599 7.09 4.14 33.11
C TRP A 599 6.66 4.56 34.53
N GLY A 600 5.60 3.98 35.08
CA GLY A 600 5.06 4.34 36.42
C GLY A 600 4.57 5.78 36.53
N LEU A 601 3.96 6.30 35.44
CA LEU A 601 3.50 7.69 35.35
C LEU A 601 1.99 7.85 35.65
N LEU A 602 1.31 6.78 36.04
CA LEU A 602 -0.11 6.78 36.42
C LEU A 602 -0.34 6.63 37.94
N THR A 603 0.70 6.31 38.70
CA THR A 603 0.60 6.22 40.15
C THR A 603 0.57 7.63 40.74
N ALA A 604 -0.58 8.06 41.24
CA ALA A 604 -0.67 9.30 42.00
C ALA A 604 0.21 9.21 43.24
N PRO A 605 0.95 10.30 43.61
CA PRO A 605 1.58 10.36 44.91
C PRO A 605 0.46 10.32 45.95
N SER A 606 0.39 9.24 46.73
CA SER A 606 -0.54 9.15 47.87
C SER A 606 -0.25 10.28 48.83
N SER A 607 -1.11 11.34 48.81
CA SER A 607 -1.09 12.34 49.85
C SER A 607 -1.64 11.70 51.14
N PRO A 608 -0.95 11.83 52.28
CA PRO A 608 -1.32 11.12 53.50
C PRO A 608 -2.59 11.63 54.19
N GLU A 609 -3.33 12.58 53.62
CA GLU A 609 -4.43 13.27 54.31
C GLU A 609 -5.85 12.84 53.94
N HIS A 610 -6.04 11.98 52.91
CA HIS A 610 -7.37 11.42 52.62
C HIS A 610 -7.29 9.89 52.40
N PRO A 611 -8.18 9.10 53.03
CA PRO A 611 -8.29 7.67 52.77
C PRO A 611 -8.72 7.49 51.32
N ALA A 612 -7.78 7.08 50.49
CA ALA A 612 -7.97 6.89 49.07
C ALA A 612 -9.07 5.84 48.83
N VAL A 613 -10.09 6.21 48.05
CA VAL A 613 -10.94 5.24 47.37
C VAL A 613 -9.98 4.28 46.64
N PRO A 614 -10.12 2.96 46.75
CA PRO A 614 -9.22 2.04 46.07
C PRO A 614 -9.27 2.29 44.55
N GLN A 615 -8.24 2.96 44.06
CA GLN A 615 -8.10 3.17 42.62
C GLN A 615 -7.74 1.82 41.98
N LYS A 616 -8.43 1.47 40.89
CA LYS A 616 -8.10 0.30 40.08
C LYS A 616 -6.69 0.44 39.52
N THR A 617 -5.98 -0.66 39.49
CA THR A 617 -4.69 -0.71 38.83
C THR A 617 -4.86 -0.53 37.30
N PRO A 618 -3.87 -0.02 36.57
CA PRO A 618 -3.95 0.07 35.10
C PRO A 618 -4.29 -1.28 34.43
N LEU A 619 -3.79 -2.36 34.97
CA LEU A 619 -4.09 -3.72 34.54
C LEU A 619 -5.59 -4.05 34.67
N GLU A 620 -6.20 -3.73 35.82
CA GLU A 620 -7.65 -3.92 36.04
C GLU A 620 -8.51 -3.04 35.14
N GLU A 621 -8.07 -1.78 34.89
CA GLU A 621 -8.78 -0.85 33.99
C GLU A 621 -8.79 -1.38 32.55
N LEU A 622 -7.64 -1.84 32.06
CA LEU A 622 -7.53 -2.39 30.71
C LEU A 622 -8.26 -3.72 30.55
N LEU A 623 -8.26 -4.58 31.57
CA LEU A 623 -9.09 -5.78 31.59
C LEU A 623 -10.59 -5.47 31.55
N LEU A 624 -11.00 -4.40 32.22
CA LEU A 624 -12.39 -3.95 32.15
C LEU A 624 -12.75 -3.51 30.73
N VAL A 625 -11.91 -2.71 30.07
CA VAL A 625 -12.11 -2.33 28.65
C VAL A 625 -12.21 -3.58 27.78
N LEU A 626 -11.29 -4.54 27.92
CA LEU A 626 -11.30 -5.77 27.13
C LEU A 626 -12.60 -6.57 27.27
N THR A 627 -13.20 -6.56 28.45
CA THR A 627 -14.38 -7.40 28.75
C THR A 627 -15.72 -6.68 28.57
N THR A 628 -15.73 -5.34 28.55
CA THR A 628 -16.99 -4.56 28.53
C THR A 628 -17.17 -3.64 27.34
N ASP A 629 -16.11 -3.32 26.60
CA ASP A 629 -16.24 -2.43 25.42
C ASP A 629 -16.97 -3.17 24.29
N SER A 630 -17.97 -2.50 23.70
CA SER A 630 -18.74 -3.04 22.58
C SER A 630 -17.95 -3.10 21.28
N GLU A 631 -16.99 -2.18 21.12
CA GLU A 631 -16.23 -1.99 19.87
C GLU A 631 -14.91 -2.78 19.86
N GLY A 632 -14.55 -3.34 18.70
CA GLY A 632 -13.32 -4.11 18.54
C GLY A 632 -12.04 -3.29 18.69
N PHE A 633 -12.02 -2.03 18.27
CA PHE A 633 -10.80 -1.21 18.27
C PHE A 633 -10.16 -1.03 19.65
N PRO A 634 -10.90 -0.67 20.73
CA PRO A 634 -10.33 -0.59 22.06
C PRO A 634 -9.85 -1.95 22.57
N ARG A 635 -10.62 -3.04 22.33
CA ARG A 635 -10.23 -4.39 22.77
C ARG A 635 -8.95 -4.87 22.09
N ARG A 636 -8.77 -4.57 20.78
CA ARG A 636 -7.52 -4.83 20.03
C ARG A 636 -6.35 -4.03 20.62
N ALA A 637 -6.58 -2.76 20.98
CA ALA A 637 -5.56 -1.92 21.61
C ALA A 637 -5.11 -2.50 22.95
N VAL A 638 -6.03 -3.00 23.78
CA VAL A 638 -5.70 -3.69 25.04
C VAL A 638 -4.80 -4.90 24.78
N MET A 639 -5.13 -5.74 23.83
CA MET A 639 -4.32 -6.91 23.48
C MET A 639 -2.88 -6.53 23.11
N ARG A 640 -2.71 -5.44 22.32
CA ARG A 640 -1.39 -4.94 21.95
C ARG A 640 -0.60 -4.46 23.17
N VAL A 641 -1.24 -3.72 24.08
CA VAL A 641 -0.59 -3.25 25.30
C VAL A 641 -0.12 -4.43 26.16
N PHE A 642 -0.96 -5.45 26.38
CA PHE A 642 -0.54 -6.63 27.14
C PHE A 642 0.61 -7.39 26.47
N THR A 643 0.62 -7.47 25.15
CA THR A 643 1.72 -8.07 24.39
C THR A 643 3.02 -7.28 24.53
N GLU A 644 2.96 -5.94 24.50
CA GLU A 644 4.12 -5.06 24.75
C GLU A 644 4.59 -5.19 26.22
N TRP A 645 3.70 -5.13 27.18
CA TRP A 645 4.03 -5.29 28.59
C TRP A 645 4.73 -6.62 28.90
N LEU A 646 4.24 -7.69 28.30
CA LEU A 646 4.85 -8.99 28.46
C LEU A 646 6.25 -9.05 27.81
N ARG A 647 6.43 -8.46 26.62
CA ARG A 647 7.73 -8.38 25.93
C ARG A 647 8.77 -7.56 26.70
N ASP A 648 8.35 -6.42 27.22
CA ASP A 648 9.21 -5.42 27.83
C ASP A 648 9.45 -5.69 29.34
N GLY A 649 8.79 -6.69 29.92
CA GLY A 649 8.96 -7.08 31.33
C GLY A 649 8.33 -6.08 32.30
N TYR A 650 7.14 -5.54 32.00
CA TYR A 650 6.42 -4.67 32.90
C TYR A 650 6.14 -5.35 34.25
N ALA A 651 6.49 -4.69 35.38
CA ALA A 651 6.59 -5.31 36.69
C ALA A 651 5.29 -6.04 37.10
N ASP A 652 4.12 -5.39 36.99
CA ASP A 652 2.83 -5.97 37.41
C ASP A 652 2.44 -7.22 36.60
N VAL A 653 2.98 -7.38 35.38
CA VAL A 653 2.77 -8.56 34.54
C VAL A 653 3.90 -9.58 34.72
N ALA A 654 5.12 -9.10 34.95
CA ALA A 654 6.31 -9.94 35.09
C ALA A 654 6.41 -10.67 36.43
N GLU A 655 5.80 -10.14 37.52
CA GLU A 655 5.78 -10.80 38.85
C GLU A 655 5.01 -12.12 38.81
N ASP A 656 3.85 -12.17 38.17
CA ASP A 656 3.09 -13.39 37.91
C ASP A 656 2.48 -13.36 36.50
N PRO A 657 3.22 -13.72 35.47
CA PRO A 657 2.75 -13.70 34.09
C PRO A 657 1.56 -14.64 33.87
N GLU A 658 1.49 -15.78 34.60
CA GLU A 658 0.38 -16.72 34.46
C GLU A 658 -0.94 -16.11 34.95
N GLN A 659 -0.92 -15.46 36.13
CA GLN A 659 -2.10 -14.82 36.67
C GLN A 659 -2.57 -13.63 35.86
N SER A 660 -1.66 -12.88 35.28
CA SER A 660 -1.95 -11.70 34.44
C SER A 660 -2.45 -12.07 33.05
N VAL A 661 -1.86 -13.10 32.41
CA VAL A 661 -2.17 -13.50 31.03
C VAL A 661 -3.45 -14.35 30.94
N ALA A 662 -3.74 -15.18 31.94
CA ALA A 662 -4.89 -16.10 31.92
C ALA A 662 -6.27 -15.41 31.70
N PRO A 663 -6.63 -14.32 32.39
CA PRO A 663 -7.90 -13.64 32.17
C PRO A 663 -7.97 -12.98 30.78
N VAL A 664 -6.83 -12.48 30.27
CA VAL A 664 -6.73 -11.85 28.94
C VAL A 664 -6.96 -12.87 27.84
N LEU A 665 -6.28 -14.02 27.91
CA LEU A 665 -6.46 -15.11 26.94
C LEU A 665 -7.88 -15.68 26.96
N ARG A 666 -8.47 -15.79 28.14
CA ARG A 666 -9.86 -16.25 28.29
C ARG A 666 -10.85 -15.30 27.66
N ALA A 667 -10.65 -13.98 27.82
CA ALA A 667 -11.48 -12.97 27.18
C ALA A 667 -11.30 -13.01 25.65
N ALA A 668 -10.06 -13.01 25.18
CA ALA A 668 -9.74 -13.05 23.75
C ALA A 668 -10.27 -14.29 23.04
N SER A 669 -10.22 -15.47 23.69
CA SER A 669 -10.67 -16.74 23.09
C SER A 669 -12.17 -16.79 22.74
N ARG A 670 -12.97 -15.91 23.34
CA ARG A 670 -14.43 -15.83 23.16
C ARG A 670 -14.88 -14.55 22.48
N ASP A 671 -13.94 -13.73 22.04
CA ASP A 671 -14.26 -12.45 21.41
C ASP A 671 -14.92 -12.66 20.05
N LEU A 672 -15.95 -11.86 19.74
CA LEU A 672 -16.62 -11.87 18.44
C LEU A 672 -15.73 -11.32 17.32
N ASP A 673 -14.83 -10.41 17.65
CA ASP A 673 -13.89 -9.81 16.69
C ASP A 673 -12.70 -10.76 16.44
N TRP A 674 -12.57 -11.22 15.21
CA TRP A 674 -11.49 -12.14 14.80
C TRP A 674 -10.08 -11.55 15.02
N GLU A 675 -9.89 -10.22 14.88
CA GLU A 675 -8.60 -9.60 15.12
C GLU A 675 -8.21 -9.62 16.61
N VAL A 676 -9.18 -9.53 17.52
CA VAL A 676 -8.93 -9.72 18.97
C VAL A 676 -8.48 -11.15 19.24
N ARG A 677 -9.10 -12.16 18.58
CA ARG A 677 -8.68 -13.56 18.71
C ARG A 677 -7.26 -13.78 18.16
N VAL A 678 -6.92 -13.19 17.00
CA VAL A 678 -5.55 -13.24 16.45
C VAL A 678 -4.53 -12.58 17.39
N GLN A 679 -4.86 -11.43 17.97
CA GLN A 679 -3.99 -10.75 18.94
C GLN A 679 -3.84 -11.57 20.23
N GLY A 680 -4.89 -12.30 20.65
CA GLY A 680 -4.83 -13.25 21.76
C GLY A 680 -3.83 -14.39 21.50
N LEU A 681 -3.84 -14.95 20.29
CA LEU A 681 -2.86 -15.97 19.90
C LEU A 681 -1.44 -15.39 19.76
N GLU A 682 -1.30 -14.12 19.37
CA GLU A 682 -0.01 -13.43 19.37
C GLU A 682 0.54 -13.25 20.81
N LEU A 683 -0.30 -12.81 21.76
CA LEU A 683 0.05 -12.72 23.17
C LEU A 683 0.48 -14.10 23.71
N ALA A 684 -0.28 -15.15 23.38
CA ALA A 684 0.05 -16.52 23.75
C ALA A 684 1.41 -16.96 23.19
N LEU A 685 1.71 -16.57 21.96
CA LEU A 685 3.00 -16.89 21.34
C LEU A 685 4.17 -16.16 22.04
N VAL A 686 4.01 -14.89 22.39
CA VAL A 686 5.02 -14.14 23.16
C VAL A 686 5.21 -14.78 24.54
N PHE A 687 4.14 -15.20 25.19
CA PHE A 687 4.22 -15.94 26.46
C PHE A 687 5.02 -17.26 26.33
N LEU A 688 4.77 -18.01 25.26
CA LEU A 688 5.52 -19.22 24.91
C LEU A 688 7.00 -18.93 24.65
N GLU A 689 7.33 -17.86 23.93
CA GLU A 689 8.72 -17.47 23.65
C GLU A 689 9.47 -17.11 24.92
N GLN A 690 8.81 -16.52 25.92
CA GLN A 690 9.43 -16.27 27.23
C GLN A 690 9.72 -17.55 28.00
N LEU A 691 8.81 -18.52 27.94
CA LEU A 691 8.97 -19.80 28.66
C LEU A 691 9.96 -20.76 27.99
N LEU A 692 10.02 -20.78 26.66
CA LEU A 692 10.76 -21.77 25.86
C LEU A 692 11.93 -21.19 25.05
N GLY A 693 12.14 -19.89 25.10
CA GLY A 693 13.14 -19.17 24.31
C GLY A 693 12.69 -18.87 22.88
N PRO A 694 13.41 -17.96 22.18
CA PRO A 694 13.02 -17.40 20.90
C PRO A 694 12.97 -18.43 19.75
N ARG A 695 12.29 -18.08 18.68
CA ARG A 695 12.25 -18.86 17.43
C ARG A 695 13.64 -18.94 16.79
N GLY A 696 14.18 -20.15 16.65
CA GLY A 696 15.46 -20.38 15.97
C GLY A 696 15.77 -21.87 15.85
N PRO A 697 16.58 -22.29 14.86
CA PRO A 697 16.85 -23.70 14.59
C PRO A 697 17.71 -24.42 15.61
N SER A 698 18.15 -23.79 16.69
CA SER A 698 19.05 -24.37 17.65
C SER A 698 18.54 -24.27 19.08
N THR A 699 18.49 -25.38 19.74
CA THR A 699 18.29 -25.73 21.12
C THR A 699 16.89 -26.22 21.47
N ALA A 700 16.74 -27.54 21.51
CA ALA A 700 15.67 -28.18 22.27
C ALA A 700 15.69 -27.65 23.71
N ALA A 701 14.53 -27.27 24.23
CA ALA A 701 14.43 -26.85 25.63
C ALA A 701 14.88 -28.00 26.55
N PRO A 702 15.55 -27.72 27.66
CA PRO A 702 15.87 -28.78 28.63
C PRO A 702 14.58 -29.49 29.07
N PRO A 703 14.59 -30.81 29.22
CA PRO A 703 13.35 -31.59 29.45
C PRO A 703 12.50 -31.10 30.63
N GLY A 704 13.09 -30.57 31.66
CA GLY A 704 12.38 -29.99 32.82
C GLY A 704 11.70 -28.64 32.50
N ALA A 705 12.30 -27.81 31.68
CA ALA A 705 11.72 -26.52 31.29
C ALA A 705 10.49 -26.69 30.38
N LEU A 706 10.54 -27.65 29.46
CA LEU A 706 9.39 -27.97 28.61
C LEU A 706 8.18 -28.41 29.42
N THR A 707 8.36 -29.32 30.39
CA THR A 707 7.27 -29.82 31.25
C THR A 707 6.66 -28.68 32.09
N GLN A 708 7.50 -27.80 32.66
CA GLN A 708 7.03 -26.63 33.42
C GLN A 708 6.26 -25.65 32.53
N ALA A 709 6.76 -25.37 31.31
CA ALA A 709 6.09 -24.52 30.37
C ALA A 709 4.73 -25.10 29.96
N LEU A 710 4.66 -26.40 29.65
CA LEU A 710 3.39 -27.07 29.32
C LEU A 710 2.40 -27.02 30.47
N GLN A 711 2.85 -27.19 31.74
CA GLN A 711 1.99 -27.05 32.90
C GLN A 711 1.43 -25.63 33.05
N ALA A 712 2.28 -24.59 32.83
CA ALA A 712 1.87 -23.20 32.84
C ALA A 712 0.78 -22.95 31.78
N LEU A 713 0.99 -23.46 30.58
CA LEU A 713 0.06 -23.33 29.45
C LEU A 713 -1.28 -24.05 29.69
N CYS A 714 -1.24 -25.20 30.34
CA CYS A 714 -2.48 -25.88 30.76
C CYS A 714 -3.25 -25.05 31.81
N ARG A 715 -2.54 -24.44 32.78
CA ARG A 715 -3.19 -23.60 33.82
C ARG A 715 -3.84 -22.35 33.23
N VAL A 716 -3.24 -21.73 32.20
CA VAL A 716 -3.84 -20.56 31.53
C VAL A 716 -4.87 -20.93 30.46
N GLN A 717 -5.20 -22.21 30.29
CA GLN A 717 -6.17 -22.74 29.32
C GLN A 717 -5.84 -22.43 27.85
N LEU A 718 -4.56 -22.26 27.54
CA LEU A 718 -4.11 -21.89 26.17
C LEU A 718 -4.45 -22.98 25.16
N PHE A 719 -4.33 -24.27 25.56
CA PHE A 719 -4.52 -25.36 24.61
C PHE A 719 -5.97 -25.47 24.11
N GLU A 720 -6.95 -25.19 24.97
CA GLU A 720 -8.35 -25.14 24.52
C GLU A 720 -8.53 -24.01 23.49
N PHE A 721 -7.98 -22.85 23.77
CA PHE A 721 -8.03 -21.72 22.84
C PHE A 721 -7.34 -22.05 21.50
N ALA A 722 -6.09 -22.54 21.55
CA ALA A 722 -5.31 -22.83 20.35
C ALA A 722 -5.94 -23.97 19.51
N PHE A 723 -6.33 -25.08 20.11
CA PHE A 723 -6.93 -26.18 19.36
C PHE A 723 -8.29 -25.82 18.77
N ARG A 724 -9.12 -25.06 19.49
CA ARG A 724 -10.40 -24.61 18.98
C ARG A 724 -10.23 -23.63 17.82
N SER A 725 -9.25 -22.75 17.90
CA SER A 725 -8.93 -21.77 16.88
C SER A 725 -8.41 -22.37 15.58
N LEU A 726 -7.96 -23.64 15.55
CA LEU A 726 -7.61 -24.32 14.29
C LEU A 726 -8.81 -24.47 13.34
N PHE A 727 -10.02 -24.52 13.91
CA PHE A 727 -11.27 -24.67 13.18
C PHE A 727 -12.12 -23.39 13.19
N ASP A 728 -11.47 -22.24 13.42
CA ASP A 728 -12.15 -20.95 13.40
C ASP A 728 -12.63 -20.63 11.96
N CYS A 729 -13.83 -20.08 11.84
CA CYS A 729 -14.37 -19.63 10.55
C CYS A 729 -13.52 -18.51 9.92
N ASP A 730 -12.86 -17.71 10.75
CA ASP A 730 -11.95 -16.68 10.30
C ASP A 730 -10.54 -17.26 10.07
N ARG A 731 -10.20 -17.44 8.83
CA ARG A 731 -8.95 -18.08 8.38
C ARG A 731 -7.67 -17.53 9.03
N PRO A 732 -7.49 -16.18 9.21
CA PRO A 732 -6.33 -15.65 9.91
C PRO A 732 -6.16 -16.16 11.35
N VAL A 733 -7.27 -16.46 12.02
CA VAL A 733 -7.26 -17.04 13.38
C VAL A 733 -6.73 -18.48 13.32
N ALA A 734 -7.24 -19.28 12.38
CA ALA A 734 -6.80 -20.65 12.18
C ALA A 734 -5.31 -20.73 11.79
N GLN A 735 -4.85 -19.86 10.88
CA GLN A 735 -3.44 -19.76 10.50
C GLN A 735 -2.54 -19.43 11.69
N LYS A 736 -2.92 -18.41 12.48
CA LYS A 736 -2.13 -18.00 13.65
C LYS A 736 -2.06 -19.08 14.71
N SER A 737 -3.15 -19.79 14.91
CA SER A 737 -3.18 -20.95 15.83
C SER A 737 -2.29 -22.09 15.33
N CYS A 738 -2.35 -22.41 14.06
CA CYS A 738 -1.49 -23.42 13.45
C CYS A 738 0.01 -23.07 13.62
N ASP A 739 0.41 -21.82 13.39
CA ASP A 739 1.78 -21.34 13.60
C ASP A 739 2.24 -21.47 15.06
N LEU A 740 1.35 -21.15 16.02
CA LEU A 740 1.62 -21.30 17.45
C LEU A 740 1.85 -22.77 17.82
N LEU A 741 0.99 -23.65 17.35
CA LEU A 741 1.10 -25.08 17.66
C LEU A 741 2.30 -25.75 16.95
N LEU A 742 2.64 -25.31 15.73
CA LEU A 742 3.87 -25.73 15.05
C LEU A 742 5.13 -25.31 15.80
N PHE A 743 5.16 -24.06 16.32
CA PHE A 743 6.25 -23.60 17.15
C PHE A 743 6.43 -24.49 18.40
N LEU A 744 5.33 -24.83 19.08
CA LEU A 744 5.35 -25.70 20.23
C LEU A 744 5.79 -27.12 19.88
N LYS A 745 5.29 -27.69 18.78
CA LYS A 745 5.67 -29.02 18.25
C LYS A 745 7.16 -29.08 17.96
N ALA A 746 7.72 -28.04 17.34
CA ALA A 746 9.16 -27.94 17.06
C ALA A 746 10.02 -27.91 18.32
N LYS A 747 9.59 -27.25 19.39
CA LYS A 747 10.29 -27.22 20.69
C LYS A 747 10.15 -28.53 21.48
N ALA A 748 9.09 -29.29 21.22
CA ALA A 748 8.79 -30.55 21.90
C ALA A 748 9.45 -31.79 21.25
N THR A 749 10.01 -31.67 20.03
CA THR A 749 10.62 -32.79 19.31
C THR A 749 12.13 -32.80 19.52
N PRO A 750 12.70 -33.65 20.41
CA PRO A 750 14.15 -33.78 20.48
C PRO A 750 14.66 -34.54 19.24
N SER A 751 15.74 -34.06 18.64
CA SER A 751 16.45 -34.76 17.58
C SER A 751 16.92 -36.14 18.10
N GLY A 752 16.19 -37.19 17.79
CA GLY A 752 16.74 -38.55 17.85
C GLY A 752 16.12 -39.57 18.81
N SER A 753 14.90 -39.42 19.35
CA SER A 753 14.27 -40.53 20.11
C SER A 753 12.82 -40.81 19.67
N GLN A 754 12.64 -41.91 18.99
CA GLN A 754 11.35 -42.59 18.84
C GLN A 754 11.03 -43.25 20.18
N GLN A 755 10.29 -42.58 21.06
CA GLN A 755 9.68 -43.22 22.18
C GLN A 755 8.17 -43.32 21.91
N GLU A 756 7.69 -44.54 21.72
CA GLU A 756 6.28 -44.86 21.65
C GLU A 756 5.64 -44.45 22.99
N VAL A 757 4.75 -43.45 22.94
CA VAL A 757 3.94 -43.03 24.10
C VAL A 757 2.63 -43.77 24.02
N GLY A 758 2.36 -44.58 25.06
CA GLY A 758 1.13 -45.39 25.16
C GLY A 758 -0.15 -44.54 25.18
N ASP A 759 -1.20 -45.08 24.56
CA ASP A 759 -2.55 -44.55 24.53
C ASP A 759 -3.12 -44.40 25.97
N GLY A 760 -3.10 -43.18 26.50
CA GLY A 760 -3.78 -42.83 27.72
C GLY A 760 -5.23 -42.39 27.46
N PRO A 761 -6.17 -42.64 28.39
CA PRO A 761 -7.61 -42.31 28.23
C PRO A 761 -7.87 -40.80 27.95
N ASN A 762 -6.98 -39.91 28.31
CA ASN A 762 -7.09 -38.46 28.05
C ASN A 762 -6.81 -38.07 26.59
N VAL A 763 -5.96 -38.80 25.85
CA VAL A 763 -5.65 -38.51 24.45
C VAL A 763 -6.88 -38.75 23.57
N ALA A 764 -7.57 -39.85 23.75
CA ALA A 764 -8.80 -40.17 23.02
C ALA A 764 -9.91 -39.14 23.24
N SER A 765 -9.97 -38.53 24.43
CA SER A 765 -10.93 -37.46 24.75
C SER A 765 -10.66 -36.17 23.99
N VAL A 766 -9.39 -35.76 23.87
CA VAL A 766 -8.99 -34.57 23.13
C VAL A 766 -9.19 -34.77 21.64
N GLU A 767 -8.79 -35.91 21.10
CA GLU A 767 -9.00 -36.23 19.67
C GLU A 767 -10.49 -36.29 19.31
N ALA A 768 -11.35 -36.82 20.19
CA ALA A 768 -12.80 -36.81 20.01
C ALA A 768 -13.39 -35.40 20.02
N ALA A 769 -12.83 -34.47 20.83
CA ALA A 769 -13.22 -33.06 20.83
C ALA A 769 -12.78 -32.36 19.56
N LEU A 770 -11.54 -32.59 19.08
CA LEU A 770 -11.04 -32.03 17.83
C LEU A 770 -11.90 -32.48 16.64
N ARG A 771 -12.27 -33.77 16.53
CA ARG A 771 -13.15 -34.26 15.46
C ARG A 771 -14.53 -33.58 15.48
N ARG A 772 -15.10 -33.32 16.66
CA ARG A 772 -16.39 -32.60 16.79
C ARG A 772 -16.27 -31.15 16.37
N TRP A 773 -15.23 -30.47 16.80
CA TRP A 773 -14.97 -29.08 16.38
C TRP A 773 -14.70 -28.94 14.87
N GLN A 774 -13.99 -29.91 14.30
CA GLN A 774 -13.80 -30.00 12.85
C GLN A 774 -15.12 -30.17 12.09
N ALA A 775 -16.10 -30.90 12.71
CA ALA A 775 -17.45 -31.07 12.17
C ALA A 775 -18.38 -29.88 12.44
N GLY A 776 -17.89 -28.78 13.04
CA GLY A 776 -18.69 -27.59 13.35
C GLY A 776 -19.57 -27.71 14.60
N GLU A 777 -19.44 -28.79 15.38
CA GLU A 777 -20.22 -28.96 16.62
C GLU A 777 -19.62 -28.11 17.74
N GLN A 778 -20.45 -27.27 18.40
CA GLN A 778 -20.06 -26.57 19.62
C GLN A 778 -20.03 -27.58 20.78
N GLY A 779 -18.84 -28.15 21.02
CA GLY A 779 -18.62 -29.11 22.09
C GLY A 779 -18.46 -28.48 23.49
N GLN A 780 -18.57 -29.28 24.53
CA GLN A 780 -18.20 -28.89 25.89
C GLN A 780 -16.70 -28.51 25.94
N PRO A 781 -16.31 -27.57 26.84
CA PRO A 781 -14.92 -27.23 27.06
C PRO A 781 -14.09 -28.48 27.40
N LEU A 782 -12.84 -28.49 26.98
CA LEU A 782 -11.87 -29.50 27.39
C LEU A 782 -11.67 -29.36 28.90
N GLY A 783 -11.72 -30.46 29.61
CA GLY A 783 -11.37 -30.50 31.04
C GLY A 783 -9.88 -30.18 31.25
N GLU A 784 -9.42 -30.33 32.50
CA GLU A 784 -7.99 -30.16 32.79
C GLU A 784 -7.15 -31.09 31.91
N LEU A 785 -6.28 -30.47 31.10
CA LEU A 785 -5.39 -31.20 30.19
C LEU A 785 -4.08 -31.50 30.91
N ALA A 786 -3.64 -32.76 30.85
CA ALA A 786 -2.30 -33.13 31.27
C ALA A 786 -1.27 -32.79 30.18
N PRO A 787 -0.06 -32.29 30.52
CA PRO A 787 0.99 -31.98 29.53
C PRO A 787 1.33 -33.12 28.58
N GLU A 788 1.27 -34.38 29.07
CA GLU A 788 1.57 -35.56 28.28
C GLU A 788 0.51 -35.80 27.20
N ALA A 789 -0.77 -35.56 27.52
CA ALA A 789 -1.86 -35.69 26.57
C ALA A 789 -1.77 -34.67 25.45
N VAL A 790 -1.40 -33.41 25.78
CA VAL A 790 -1.16 -32.32 24.78
C VAL A 790 -0.03 -32.71 23.86
N LEU A 791 1.10 -33.21 24.35
CA LEU A 791 2.22 -33.66 23.55
C LEU A 791 1.87 -34.81 22.60
N ALA A 792 1.09 -35.76 23.09
CA ALA A 792 0.66 -36.90 22.26
C ALA A 792 -0.22 -36.41 21.11
N VAL A 793 -1.18 -35.52 21.36
CA VAL A 793 -2.05 -34.94 20.36
C VAL A 793 -1.26 -34.09 19.34
N LEU A 794 -0.33 -33.26 19.79
CA LEU A 794 0.51 -32.48 18.89
C LEU A 794 1.38 -33.33 17.96
N ARG A 795 1.82 -34.50 18.43
CA ARG A 795 2.58 -35.45 17.59
C ARG A 795 1.70 -36.17 16.57
N SER A 796 0.46 -36.48 16.92
CA SER A 796 -0.49 -37.16 16.02
C SER A 796 -1.05 -36.24 14.94
N MET A 797 -1.06 -34.91 15.16
CA MET A 797 -1.61 -33.95 14.20
C MET A 797 -0.60 -33.63 13.07
N ASP A 798 -1.10 -33.65 11.84
CA ASP A 798 -0.35 -33.11 10.67
C ASP A 798 -0.62 -31.61 10.50
N LEU A 799 0.04 -30.82 11.36
CA LEU A 799 -0.10 -29.36 11.35
C LEU A 799 0.55 -28.71 10.12
N GLU A 800 1.51 -29.39 9.48
CA GLU A 800 2.14 -28.87 8.27
C GLU A 800 1.20 -28.96 7.07
N ALA A 801 0.55 -30.10 6.88
CA ALA A 801 -0.48 -30.24 5.85
C ALA A 801 -1.66 -29.27 6.09
N LEU A 802 -2.04 -29.05 7.35
CA LEU A 802 -3.08 -28.08 7.70
C LEU A 802 -2.66 -26.65 7.36
N ARG A 803 -1.40 -26.28 7.68
CA ARG A 803 -0.84 -24.96 7.32
C ARG A 803 -0.87 -24.76 5.81
N ASP A 804 -0.44 -25.76 5.04
CA ASP A 804 -0.42 -25.71 3.58
C ASP A 804 -1.84 -25.55 3.03
N THR A 805 -2.81 -26.29 3.55
CA THR A 805 -4.24 -26.11 3.23
C THR A 805 -4.76 -24.70 3.57
N LEU A 806 -4.37 -24.17 4.73
CA LEU A 806 -4.72 -22.80 5.12
C LEU A 806 -4.00 -21.74 4.28
N ALA A 807 -2.90 -22.05 3.63
CA ALA A 807 -2.18 -21.16 2.73
C ALA A 807 -2.76 -21.15 1.31
N GLU A 808 -3.50 -22.19 0.90
CA GLU A 808 -4.19 -22.24 -0.38
C GLU A 808 -5.22 -21.12 -0.50
N SER A 809 -5.57 -20.73 -1.72
CA SER A 809 -6.62 -19.75 -1.97
C SER A 809 -7.95 -20.17 -1.30
N SER A 810 -8.64 -19.23 -0.70
CA SER A 810 -10.01 -19.41 -0.20
C SER A 810 -11.04 -19.18 -1.29
N ASP A 811 -10.62 -18.86 -2.53
CA ASP A 811 -11.54 -18.65 -3.62
C ASP A 811 -12.34 -19.93 -3.89
N HIS A 812 -13.63 -19.78 -3.74
CA HIS A 812 -14.62 -20.83 -3.93
C HIS A 812 -14.57 -21.44 -5.35
N VAL A 813 -14.23 -20.63 -6.36
CA VAL A 813 -14.13 -21.07 -7.76
C VAL A 813 -12.92 -21.99 -7.97
N GLU A 814 -11.78 -21.69 -7.33
CA GLU A 814 -10.58 -22.52 -7.41
C GLU A 814 -10.77 -23.86 -6.70
N ARG A 815 -11.51 -23.85 -5.59
CA ARG A 815 -11.74 -25.06 -4.77
C ARG A 815 -12.92 -25.91 -5.22
N SER A 816 -13.96 -25.32 -5.74
CA SER A 816 -15.19 -26.01 -6.16
C SER A 816 -15.82 -25.36 -7.39
N PRO A 817 -15.17 -25.47 -8.56
CA PRO A 817 -15.74 -24.94 -9.80
C PRO A 817 -17.10 -25.56 -10.11
N GLN A 818 -17.36 -26.77 -9.65
CA GLN A 818 -18.67 -27.42 -9.75
C GLN A 818 -19.77 -26.62 -9.06
N SER A 819 -19.51 -26.04 -7.89
CA SER A 819 -20.48 -25.25 -7.16
C SER A 819 -20.86 -24.00 -7.96
N LEU A 820 -19.90 -23.30 -8.59
CA LEU A 820 -20.18 -22.20 -9.49
C LEU A 820 -21.13 -22.59 -10.63
N LEU A 821 -20.85 -23.73 -11.29
CA LEU A 821 -21.68 -24.22 -12.39
C LEU A 821 -23.10 -24.58 -11.91
N GLN A 822 -23.22 -25.19 -10.73
CA GLN A 822 -24.50 -25.53 -10.11
C GLN A 822 -25.29 -24.28 -9.73
N ASP A 823 -24.64 -23.29 -9.14
CA ASP A 823 -25.29 -22.01 -8.76
C ASP A 823 -25.79 -21.27 -10.00
N MET A 824 -25.00 -21.22 -11.08
CA MET A 824 -25.45 -20.62 -12.34
C MET A 824 -26.64 -21.36 -12.94
N LEU A 825 -26.70 -22.68 -12.84
CA LEU A 825 -27.85 -23.47 -13.32
C LEU A 825 -29.08 -23.35 -12.40
N ALA A 826 -28.88 -23.16 -11.11
CA ALA A 826 -29.96 -23.01 -10.13
C ALA A 826 -30.65 -21.63 -10.22
N THR A 827 -29.91 -20.58 -10.60
CA THR A 827 -30.46 -19.22 -10.78
C THR A 827 -31.27 -19.04 -12.06
N VAL A 828 -31.23 -20.03 -12.95
CA VAL A 828 -32.03 -20.05 -14.18
C VAL A 828 -33.51 -20.22 -13.85
N GLY A 829 -34.33 -19.15 -14.08
CA GLY A 829 -35.76 -19.16 -13.84
C GLY A 829 -36.25 -18.50 -12.56
N VAL A 830 -35.34 -18.07 -11.67
CA VAL A 830 -35.69 -17.30 -10.46
C VAL A 830 -35.48 -15.81 -10.73
N LEU A 831 -36.36 -15.21 -11.49
CA LEU A 831 -36.48 -13.75 -11.60
C LEU A 831 -37.49 -13.29 -10.55
N GLY A 832 -37.05 -12.70 -9.47
CA GLY A 832 -37.98 -11.97 -8.65
C GLY A 832 -37.69 -11.73 -7.20
N ASP A 833 -36.49 -11.80 -6.60
CA ASP A 833 -36.36 -11.39 -5.18
C ASP A 833 -34.93 -10.98 -4.73
N ASN A 834 -34.01 -10.69 -5.64
CA ASN A 834 -32.64 -10.31 -5.28
C ASN A 834 -32.26 -8.83 -5.54
N GLU A 835 -33.22 -7.90 -5.44
CA GLU A 835 -32.88 -6.46 -5.39
C GLU A 835 -32.46 -5.96 -3.99
N ALA A 836 -32.44 -6.83 -2.98
CA ALA A 836 -32.23 -6.43 -1.59
C ALA A 836 -30.80 -6.63 -1.01
N ASP A 837 -29.90 -7.31 -1.71
CA ASP A 837 -28.57 -7.65 -1.18
C ASP A 837 -27.40 -7.01 -1.94
N CYS A 838 -27.47 -5.70 -2.19
CA CYS A 838 -26.30 -4.91 -2.59
C CYS A 838 -26.03 -3.84 -1.53
N TYR A 839 -25.30 -4.20 -0.49
CA TYR A 839 -24.59 -3.26 0.38
C TYR A 839 -23.14 -3.68 0.53
#